data_bc0767d0ceba88f48ea1f0539caff12f
#
_entry.id   bc0767d0ceba88f48ea1f0539caff12f
#
_cell.length_a   1.000
_cell.length_b   1.000
_cell.length_c   1.000
_cell.angle_alpha   90.00
_cell.angle_beta   90.00
_cell.angle_gamma   90.00
#
_symmetry.space_group_name_H-M   'P 1'
#
loop_
_entity.id
_entity.type
_entity.pdbx_description
1 polymer ?
#
loop_
_entity_poly.entity_id
_entity_poly.type
_entity_poly.pdbx_seq_one_letter_code
_entity_poly.pdbx_strand_id
1 'polypeptide(L)'
;MGAHPDPDLFVKELIAEDSALTGYLVEEVLSTQPPEVRDVLLSTSILEQVSAEAASELAGSEQAAGIFSALAHANAFVQPIGGGWYRYHTLFAEVLRLKLRHEYPGRMASLHRRAARWHERNGRLTDAVRHAAQAGDWQLAASMVIDGLAIGEIIEPRGGRSLAGEFASMPYGEAWTEPQPYLVLAAVALSAGRPESSIAALDVAEGILEGLSAGQEAASRLAAAMIRLTASLRTGDLAAAAAAGGRAEVLVSRVPGGKLARRPEIRARVLSGRGVVELWLGHLDEAARVLDSEVAAATVAGGEYERADCLGHLALVEALRGQLCRAVKLAAQATAAPTAGEQRPPGWHPSPAALAALAWVHLERNELREARTRLKQADAALCVTPDKLIGAVACLMAACGGLAEGRAEAASQIVARARSGWSVPSWLEQRLSLVESRAYAAAGDIRAALAAAERAGPDTSPEAAVTLAHAWVAAGDGENARRALVPALAAGSGTAERVRLQAWLVDARLSYDSGDSARGRQSLAAALRLAEPEQLRLPFALERGWIEPALRRDPDLAGTHRRLFPPTLRHDQLPSPPGVLEQPAILVVEPLTEREREVLRHVSGMLNTAEVASELYISVNTVKTHLKNINRKLAAAHRGEAVRRARQLELI
;
A
#
# COMPACT_ATOMS: atom_id res chain seq x y z
N MET A 1 21.53 -38.21 -8.73
CA MET A 1 20.14 -37.75 -8.91
C MET A 1 20.18 -36.24 -9.13
N GLY A 2 20.02 -35.81 -10.39
CA GLY A 2 20.05 -34.39 -10.76
C GLY A 2 18.79 -33.69 -10.24
N ALA A 3 18.93 -32.46 -9.71
CA ALA A 3 17.83 -31.68 -9.20
C ALA A 3 16.89 -31.30 -10.36
N HIS A 4 15.69 -31.86 -10.38
CA HIS A 4 14.59 -31.38 -11.21
C HIS A 4 14.11 -30.03 -10.69
N PRO A 5 13.79 -29.03 -11.53
CA PRO A 5 13.42 -27.69 -11.10
C PRO A 5 12.09 -27.61 -10.34
N ASP A 6 11.25 -28.64 -10.43
CA ASP A 6 10.00 -28.76 -9.66
C ASP A 6 9.85 -30.22 -9.19
N PRO A 7 10.14 -30.52 -7.91
CA PRO A 7 10.03 -31.87 -7.34
C PRO A 7 8.60 -32.42 -7.37
N ASP A 8 7.57 -31.56 -7.25
CA ASP A 8 6.17 -31.98 -7.23
C ASP A 8 5.66 -32.37 -8.63
N LEU A 9 6.15 -31.66 -9.66
CA LEU A 9 5.86 -32.01 -11.06
C LEU A 9 6.55 -33.32 -11.45
N PHE A 10 7.81 -33.49 -11.05
CA PHE A 10 8.56 -34.74 -11.29
C PHE A 10 7.91 -35.95 -10.61
N VAL A 11 7.39 -35.76 -9.39
CA VAL A 11 6.66 -36.81 -8.67
C VAL A 11 5.34 -37.15 -9.38
N LYS A 12 4.61 -36.16 -9.89
CA LYS A 12 3.38 -36.37 -10.67
C LYS A 12 3.62 -37.07 -11.98
N GLU A 13 4.71 -36.75 -12.68
CA GLU A 13 5.13 -37.41 -13.91
C GLU A 13 5.58 -38.86 -13.63
N LEU A 14 6.33 -39.08 -12.54
CA LEU A 14 6.76 -40.44 -12.14
C LEU A 14 5.57 -41.33 -11.74
N ILE A 15 4.54 -40.78 -11.09
CA ILE A 15 3.30 -41.49 -10.77
C ILE A 15 2.50 -41.81 -12.02
N ALA A 16 2.55 -40.97 -13.07
CA ALA A 16 1.86 -41.19 -14.31
C ALA A 16 2.56 -42.24 -15.19
N GLU A 17 3.90 -42.32 -15.15
CA GLU A 17 4.69 -43.29 -15.96
C GLU A 17 4.85 -44.65 -15.29
N ASP A 18 4.86 -44.75 -13.96
CA ASP A 18 5.13 -46.00 -13.20
C ASP A 18 3.97 -46.40 -12.24
N SER A 19 2.74 -46.28 -12.74
CA SER A 19 1.54 -46.62 -11.95
C SER A 19 1.52 -48.08 -11.43
N ALA A 20 2.22 -49.01 -12.14
CA ALA A 20 2.29 -50.42 -11.76
C ALA A 20 3.23 -50.69 -10.58
N LEU A 21 4.40 -50.02 -10.51
CA LEU A 21 5.38 -50.22 -9.44
C LEU A 21 4.93 -49.54 -8.13
N THR A 22 4.32 -48.36 -8.25
CA THR A 22 3.80 -47.59 -7.11
C THR A 22 2.56 -48.28 -6.53
N GLY A 23 1.67 -48.79 -7.36
CA GLY A 23 0.52 -49.59 -6.96
C GLY A 23 0.93 -50.88 -6.25
N TYR A 24 1.92 -51.59 -6.78
CA TYR A 24 2.46 -52.82 -6.20
C TYR A 24 3.08 -52.62 -4.82
N LEU A 25 3.95 -51.62 -4.66
CA LEU A 25 4.60 -51.32 -3.37
C LEU A 25 3.60 -50.98 -2.26
N VAL A 26 2.54 -50.28 -2.58
CA VAL A 26 1.54 -49.91 -1.60
C VAL A 26 0.55 -51.02 -1.32
N GLU A 27 0.19 -51.78 -2.32
CA GLU A 27 -0.69 -52.91 -2.15
C GLU A 27 -0.03 -54.00 -1.28
N GLU A 28 1.26 -54.24 -1.46
CA GLU A 28 2.03 -55.17 -0.67
C GLU A 28 2.27 -54.68 0.77
N VAL A 29 2.64 -53.39 0.96
CA VAL A 29 2.86 -52.81 2.26
C VAL A 29 1.57 -52.63 3.06
N LEU A 30 0.50 -52.12 2.43
CA LEU A 30 -0.79 -51.90 3.09
C LEU A 30 -1.53 -53.24 3.33
N SER A 31 -1.43 -54.19 2.43
CA SER A 31 -2.13 -55.49 2.59
C SER A 31 -1.56 -56.30 3.75
N THR A 32 -0.28 -56.12 4.06
CA THR A 32 0.38 -56.80 5.19
C THR A 32 0.06 -56.17 6.53
N GLN A 33 -0.47 -54.94 6.56
CA GLN A 33 -0.80 -54.23 7.82
C GLN A 33 -2.13 -54.70 8.42
N PRO A 34 -2.26 -54.74 9.73
CA PRO A 34 -3.54 -54.95 10.39
C PRO A 34 -4.59 -53.91 9.95
N PRO A 35 -5.89 -54.27 9.88
CA PRO A 35 -6.95 -53.35 9.46
C PRO A 35 -6.96 -52.00 10.20
N GLU A 36 -6.66 -52.01 11.49
CA GLU A 36 -6.61 -50.80 12.34
C GLU A 36 -5.47 -49.87 11.93
N VAL A 37 -4.27 -50.43 11.65
CA VAL A 37 -3.12 -49.67 11.17
C VAL A 37 -3.42 -49.07 9.80
N ARG A 38 -4.04 -49.85 8.90
CA ARG A 38 -4.43 -49.38 7.57
C ARG A 38 -5.43 -48.24 7.66
N ASP A 39 -6.42 -48.33 8.52
CA ASP A 39 -7.42 -47.26 8.72
C ASP A 39 -6.79 -45.98 9.25
N VAL A 40 -5.88 -46.06 10.21
CA VAL A 40 -5.11 -44.91 10.74
C VAL A 40 -4.29 -44.28 9.64
N LEU A 41 -3.55 -45.05 8.83
CA LEU A 41 -2.72 -44.54 7.73
C LEU A 41 -3.56 -43.83 6.66
N LEU A 42 -4.66 -44.42 6.24
CA LEU A 42 -5.56 -43.82 5.25
C LEU A 42 -6.20 -42.56 5.79
N SER A 43 -6.71 -42.57 7.04
CA SER A 43 -7.40 -41.43 7.64
C SER A 43 -6.48 -40.22 7.87
N THR A 44 -5.21 -40.45 8.16
CA THR A 44 -4.24 -39.40 8.46
C THR A 44 -3.41 -38.95 7.25
N SER A 45 -3.54 -39.66 6.12
CA SER A 45 -2.80 -39.36 4.87
C SER A 45 -3.08 -37.96 4.31
N ILE A 46 -4.24 -37.37 4.65
CA ILE A 46 -4.64 -36.03 4.23
C ILE A 46 -3.84 -34.92 4.93
N LEU A 47 -3.15 -35.24 6.04
CA LEU A 47 -2.36 -34.28 6.81
C LEU A 47 -0.94 -34.15 6.23
N GLU A 48 -0.38 -32.93 6.21
CA GLU A 48 1.05 -32.72 5.87
C GLU A 48 1.97 -33.18 7.01
N GLN A 49 1.51 -32.99 8.24
CA GLN A 49 2.18 -33.40 9.47
C GLN A 49 1.16 -34.02 10.40
N VAL A 50 1.52 -35.09 11.06
CA VAL A 50 0.63 -35.88 11.91
C VAL A 50 1.17 -35.83 13.36
N SER A 51 0.34 -35.38 14.30
CA SER A 51 0.57 -35.60 15.72
C SER A 51 -0.25 -36.79 16.22
N ALA A 52 0.12 -37.33 17.37
CA ALA A 52 -0.62 -38.40 18.03
C ALA A 52 -2.09 -38.03 18.25
N GLU A 53 -2.35 -36.78 18.68
CA GLU A 53 -3.69 -36.27 18.93
C GLU A 53 -4.50 -36.12 17.62
N ALA A 54 -3.87 -35.56 16.55
CA ALA A 54 -4.50 -35.44 15.25
C ALA A 54 -4.85 -36.82 14.69
N ALA A 55 -3.95 -37.81 14.83
CA ALA A 55 -4.18 -39.16 14.38
C ALA A 55 -5.34 -39.84 15.12
N SER A 56 -5.40 -39.70 16.45
CA SER A 56 -6.50 -40.22 17.27
C SER A 56 -7.83 -39.58 16.91
N GLU A 57 -7.84 -38.27 16.72
CA GLU A 57 -9.06 -37.54 16.29
C GLU A 57 -9.55 -38.02 14.92
N LEU A 58 -8.66 -38.11 13.90
CA LEU A 58 -9.04 -38.44 12.53
C LEU A 58 -9.40 -39.92 12.34
N ALA A 59 -8.65 -40.83 12.97
CA ALA A 59 -8.94 -42.26 12.90
C ALA A 59 -10.02 -42.72 13.89
N GLY A 60 -10.29 -41.93 14.94
CA GLY A 60 -11.18 -42.34 16.03
C GLY A 60 -10.60 -43.48 16.87
N SER A 61 -9.26 -43.58 16.97
CA SER A 61 -8.54 -44.66 17.64
C SER A 61 -7.52 -44.11 18.64
N GLU A 62 -7.63 -44.50 19.90
CA GLU A 62 -6.66 -44.12 20.94
C GLU A 62 -5.28 -44.74 20.70
N GLN A 63 -5.21 -45.80 19.91
CA GLN A 63 -3.96 -46.52 19.60
C GLN A 63 -3.11 -45.85 18.51
N ALA A 64 -3.65 -44.81 17.84
CA ALA A 64 -2.98 -44.14 16.73
C ALA A 64 -1.58 -43.61 17.09
N ALA A 65 -1.39 -43.10 18.31
CA ALA A 65 -0.08 -42.65 18.80
C ALA A 65 0.97 -43.76 18.81
N GLY A 66 0.58 -44.95 19.30
CA GLY A 66 1.45 -46.13 19.34
C GLY A 66 1.81 -46.63 17.96
N ILE A 67 0.86 -46.58 17.03
CA ILE A 67 1.05 -46.95 15.60
C ILE A 67 2.11 -46.05 14.95
N PHE A 68 2.00 -44.74 15.08
CA PHE A 68 3.01 -43.82 14.51
C PHE A 68 4.40 -43.99 15.12
N SER A 69 4.48 -44.21 16.43
CA SER A 69 5.75 -44.50 17.10
C SER A 69 6.37 -45.79 16.57
N ALA A 70 5.59 -46.86 16.45
CA ALA A 70 6.07 -48.14 15.92
C ALA A 70 6.55 -48.04 14.48
N LEU A 71 5.78 -47.35 13.61
CA LEU A 71 6.13 -47.14 12.20
C LEU A 71 7.40 -46.29 12.04
N ALA A 72 7.58 -45.28 12.89
CA ALA A 72 8.78 -44.45 12.86
C ALA A 72 10.02 -45.25 13.30
N HIS A 73 9.92 -46.12 14.32
CA HIS A 73 11.01 -47.01 14.76
C HIS A 73 11.36 -48.05 13.68
N ALA A 74 10.38 -48.52 12.95
CA ALA A 74 10.60 -49.47 11.86
C ALA A 74 11.14 -48.80 10.57
N ASN A 75 11.36 -47.49 10.57
CA ASN A 75 11.69 -46.70 9.38
C ASN A 75 10.71 -46.92 8.18
N ALA A 76 9.45 -47.21 8.49
CA ALA A 76 8.44 -47.60 7.54
C ALA A 76 7.66 -46.35 7.02
N PHE A 77 8.23 -45.63 6.07
CA PHE A 77 7.55 -44.51 5.35
C PHE A 77 7.07 -43.33 6.20
N VAL A 78 7.39 -43.31 7.51
CA VAL A 78 7.05 -42.26 8.46
C VAL A 78 8.32 -41.76 9.14
N GLN A 79 8.55 -40.46 9.12
CA GLN A 79 9.72 -39.82 9.73
C GLN A 79 9.29 -38.96 10.93
N PRO A 80 9.93 -39.06 12.08
CA PRO A 80 9.73 -38.14 13.18
C PRO A 80 10.39 -36.80 12.85
N ILE A 81 9.66 -35.69 13.05
CA ILE A 81 10.15 -34.32 12.80
C ILE A 81 10.38 -33.54 14.10
N GLY A 82 10.30 -34.21 15.26
CA GLY A 82 10.46 -33.63 16.58
C GLY A 82 9.14 -33.23 17.24
N GLY A 83 9.16 -33.09 18.58
CA GLY A 83 8.00 -32.64 19.36
C GLY A 83 6.76 -33.55 19.30
N GLY A 84 6.90 -34.83 19.00
CA GLY A 84 5.76 -35.74 18.83
C GLY A 84 5.03 -35.63 17.50
N TRP A 85 5.64 -34.94 16.51
CA TRP A 85 5.13 -34.79 15.15
C TRP A 85 5.83 -35.76 14.19
N TYR A 86 5.08 -36.23 13.22
CA TYR A 86 5.50 -37.17 12.18
C TYR A 86 5.17 -36.62 10.80
N ARG A 87 5.93 -37.02 9.80
CA ARG A 87 5.67 -36.74 8.39
C ARG A 87 5.75 -38.03 7.59
N TYR A 88 4.80 -38.20 6.70
CA TYR A 88 4.87 -39.25 5.71
C TYR A 88 5.94 -38.96 4.65
N HIS A 89 6.57 -40.01 4.14
CA HIS A 89 7.31 -39.89 2.89
C HIS A 89 6.35 -39.47 1.78
N THR A 90 6.74 -38.50 0.95
CA THR A 90 5.85 -37.83 -0.02
C THR A 90 5.10 -38.81 -0.91
N LEU A 91 5.84 -39.76 -1.55
CA LEU A 91 5.24 -40.78 -2.41
C LEU A 91 4.22 -41.66 -1.67
N PHE A 92 4.54 -42.06 -0.45
CA PHE A 92 3.64 -42.90 0.34
C PHE A 92 2.35 -42.17 0.70
N ALA A 93 2.45 -40.88 1.08
CA ALA A 93 1.29 -40.06 1.35
C ALA A 93 0.37 -39.93 0.11
N GLU A 94 0.97 -39.67 -1.07
CA GLU A 94 0.19 -39.53 -2.32
C GLU A 94 -0.56 -40.82 -2.68
N VAL A 95 0.07 -41.97 -2.53
CA VAL A 95 -0.59 -43.24 -2.81
C VAL A 95 -1.69 -43.57 -1.79
N LEU A 96 -1.49 -43.27 -0.50
CA LEU A 96 -2.55 -43.38 0.51
C LEU A 96 -3.74 -42.49 0.17
N ARG A 97 -3.49 -41.25 -0.27
CA ARG A 97 -4.55 -40.31 -0.70
C ARG A 97 -5.27 -40.80 -1.95
N LEU A 98 -4.53 -41.35 -2.92
CA LEU A 98 -5.11 -41.93 -4.14
C LEU A 98 -6.03 -43.09 -3.80
N LYS A 99 -5.57 -44.01 -2.92
CA LYS A 99 -6.36 -45.14 -2.45
C LYS A 99 -7.58 -44.71 -1.68
N LEU A 100 -7.43 -43.74 -0.76
CA LEU A 100 -8.56 -43.17 -0.02
C LEU A 100 -9.60 -42.54 -0.97
N ARG A 101 -9.17 -41.83 -2.00
CA ARG A 101 -10.05 -41.20 -2.99
C ARG A 101 -10.79 -42.22 -3.84
N HIS A 102 -10.13 -43.31 -4.20
CA HIS A 102 -10.71 -44.31 -5.07
C HIS A 102 -11.61 -45.29 -4.33
N GLU A 103 -11.18 -45.81 -3.20
CA GLU A 103 -11.93 -46.81 -2.43
C GLU A 103 -13.00 -46.19 -1.49
N TYR A 104 -12.77 -44.96 -1.03
CA TYR A 104 -13.65 -44.31 -0.03
C TYR A 104 -13.94 -42.84 -0.36
N PRO A 105 -14.50 -42.51 -1.55
CA PRO A 105 -14.66 -41.12 -2.01
C PRO A 105 -15.50 -40.26 -1.07
N GLY A 106 -16.55 -40.85 -0.43
CA GLY A 106 -17.39 -40.15 0.54
C GLY A 106 -16.70 -39.85 1.89
N ARG A 107 -15.61 -40.57 2.22
CA ARG A 107 -14.90 -40.43 3.47
C ARG A 107 -13.91 -39.24 3.45
N MET A 108 -13.40 -38.87 2.29
CA MET A 108 -12.41 -37.81 2.15
C MET A 108 -12.93 -36.46 2.67
N ALA A 109 -14.11 -36.03 2.25
CA ALA A 109 -14.70 -34.78 2.73
C ALA A 109 -14.95 -34.78 4.25
N SER A 110 -15.39 -35.91 4.80
CA SER A 110 -15.61 -36.03 6.24
C SER A 110 -14.30 -35.96 7.04
N LEU A 111 -13.21 -36.57 6.55
CA LEU A 111 -11.89 -36.50 7.17
C LEU A 111 -11.34 -35.08 7.13
N HIS A 112 -11.46 -34.40 5.99
CA HIS A 112 -11.06 -32.99 5.88
C HIS A 112 -11.85 -32.09 6.84
N ARG A 113 -13.16 -32.26 7.00
CA ARG A 113 -13.95 -31.52 8.02
C ARG A 113 -13.48 -31.80 9.45
N ARG A 114 -13.13 -33.06 9.77
CA ARG A 114 -12.57 -33.43 11.09
C ARG A 114 -11.21 -32.77 11.31
N ALA A 115 -10.33 -32.83 10.32
CA ALA A 115 -9.04 -32.16 10.34
C ALA A 115 -9.18 -30.64 10.52
N ALA A 116 -10.10 -30.00 9.78
CA ALA A 116 -10.40 -28.58 9.91
C ALA A 116 -10.77 -28.19 11.34
N ARG A 117 -11.72 -28.89 11.96
CA ARG A 117 -12.15 -28.63 13.35
C ARG A 117 -11.03 -28.90 14.36
N TRP A 118 -10.20 -29.92 14.12
CA TRP A 118 -9.06 -30.20 14.99
C TRP A 118 -8.02 -29.06 14.92
N HIS A 119 -7.67 -28.61 13.71
CA HIS A 119 -6.74 -27.50 13.51
C HIS A 119 -7.27 -26.20 14.10
N GLU A 120 -8.55 -25.89 13.95
CA GLU A 120 -9.22 -24.71 14.54
C GLU A 120 -9.07 -24.71 16.08
N ARG A 121 -9.43 -25.84 16.75
CA ARG A 121 -9.30 -25.98 18.21
C ARG A 121 -7.84 -25.82 18.69
N ASN A 122 -6.88 -26.18 17.85
CA ASN A 122 -5.45 -26.06 18.15
C ASN A 122 -4.82 -24.74 17.65
N GLY A 123 -5.62 -23.74 17.27
CA GLY A 123 -5.16 -22.41 16.90
C GLY A 123 -4.43 -22.33 15.55
N ARG A 124 -4.56 -23.36 14.71
CA ARG A 124 -3.94 -23.45 13.37
C ARG A 124 -4.95 -23.06 12.29
N LEU A 125 -5.33 -21.79 12.25
CA LEU A 125 -6.42 -21.30 11.40
C LEU A 125 -6.17 -21.55 9.91
N THR A 126 -4.98 -21.31 9.40
CA THR A 126 -4.67 -21.51 7.98
C THR A 126 -4.83 -22.97 7.56
N ASP A 127 -4.37 -23.91 8.39
CA ASP A 127 -4.54 -25.34 8.13
C ASP A 127 -6.02 -25.75 8.23
N ALA A 128 -6.75 -25.18 9.20
CA ALA A 128 -8.18 -25.42 9.38
C ALA A 128 -8.98 -24.99 8.13
N VAL A 129 -8.76 -23.76 7.65
CA VAL A 129 -9.41 -23.20 6.45
C VAL A 129 -9.07 -24.03 5.22
N ARG A 130 -7.80 -24.43 5.05
CA ARG A 130 -7.37 -25.27 3.92
C ARG A 130 -8.12 -26.60 3.90
N HIS A 131 -8.19 -27.28 5.04
CA HIS A 131 -8.92 -28.54 5.11
C HIS A 131 -10.43 -28.38 4.90
N ALA A 132 -11.05 -27.31 5.38
CA ALA A 132 -12.45 -27.01 5.10
C ALA A 132 -12.70 -26.76 3.59
N ALA A 133 -11.81 -26.01 2.94
CA ALA A 133 -11.84 -25.76 1.49
C ALA A 133 -11.66 -27.08 0.69
N GLN A 134 -10.73 -27.93 1.10
CA GLN A 134 -10.52 -29.25 0.47
C GLN A 134 -11.70 -30.22 0.68
N ALA A 135 -12.49 -30.02 1.73
CA ALA A 135 -13.76 -30.73 1.92
C ALA A 135 -14.89 -30.20 1.02
N GLY A 136 -14.69 -29.11 0.32
CA GLY A 136 -15.74 -28.36 -0.37
C GLY A 136 -16.71 -27.66 0.56
N ASP A 137 -16.38 -27.56 1.85
CA ASP A 137 -17.25 -26.98 2.88
C ASP A 137 -16.89 -25.49 3.07
N TRP A 138 -17.29 -24.70 2.09
CA TRP A 138 -17.01 -23.26 2.03
C TRP A 138 -17.67 -22.48 3.16
N GLN A 139 -18.84 -22.95 3.61
CA GLN A 139 -19.51 -22.38 4.77
C GLN A 139 -18.65 -22.51 6.03
N LEU A 140 -18.12 -23.73 6.29
CA LEU A 140 -17.24 -23.99 7.43
C LEU A 140 -15.95 -23.17 7.30
N ALA A 141 -15.33 -23.14 6.12
CA ALA A 141 -14.11 -22.38 5.87
C ALA A 141 -14.29 -20.88 6.15
N ALA A 142 -15.39 -20.31 5.65
CA ALA A 142 -15.72 -18.90 5.86
C ALA A 142 -16.04 -18.59 7.33
N SER A 143 -16.81 -19.45 8.00
CA SER A 143 -17.12 -19.29 9.43
C SER A 143 -15.85 -19.28 10.30
N MET A 144 -14.87 -20.16 10.01
CA MET A 144 -13.58 -20.18 10.73
C MET A 144 -12.81 -18.86 10.60
N VAL A 145 -12.82 -18.25 9.41
CA VAL A 145 -12.16 -16.94 9.18
C VAL A 145 -12.86 -15.84 9.96
N ILE A 146 -14.20 -15.79 9.89
CA ILE A 146 -15.00 -14.73 10.54
C ILE A 146 -14.94 -14.87 12.05
N ASP A 147 -15.18 -16.07 12.58
CA ASP A 147 -15.13 -16.34 14.02
C ASP A 147 -13.74 -16.19 14.62
N GLY A 148 -12.72 -16.50 13.84
CA GLY A 148 -11.31 -16.27 14.18
C GLY A 148 -10.87 -14.81 14.02
N LEU A 149 -11.77 -13.88 13.60
CA LEU A 149 -11.46 -12.48 13.33
C LEU A 149 -10.31 -12.29 12.33
N ALA A 150 -10.15 -13.20 11.37
CA ALA A 150 -9.01 -13.22 10.45
C ALA A 150 -9.30 -12.56 9.07
N ILE A 151 -10.43 -11.88 8.93
CA ILE A 151 -10.82 -11.26 7.65
C ILE A 151 -9.77 -10.27 7.13
N GLY A 152 -9.06 -9.59 8.02
CA GLY A 152 -7.97 -8.69 7.68
C GLY A 152 -6.81 -9.36 6.98
N GLU A 153 -6.53 -10.64 7.24
CA GLU A 153 -5.48 -11.42 6.56
C GLU A 153 -5.84 -11.77 5.10
N ILE A 154 -7.14 -11.75 4.76
CA ILE A 154 -7.61 -11.89 3.37
C ILE A 154 -7.51 -10.56 2.64
N ILE A 155 -7.97 -9.46 3.25
CA ILE A 155 -7.98 -8.11 2.63
C ILE A 155 -6.56 -7.65 2.31
N GLU A 156 -5.63 -7.88 3.23
CA GLU A 156 -4.21 -7.50 3.11
C GLU A 156 -3.33 -8.71 3.46
N PRO A 157 -3.05 -9.56 2.47
CA PRO A 157 -2.22 -10.74 2.68
C PRO A 157 -0.82 -10.36 3.16
N ARG A 158 -0.38 -10.95 4.26
CA ARG A 158 0.94 -10.74 4.86
C ARG A 158 1.68 -12.06 4.95
N GLY A 159 2.88 -12.14 4.37
CA GLY A 159 3.70 -13.34 4.41
C GLY A 159 3.40 -14.35 3.30
N GLY A 160 4.15 -15.47 3.29
CA GLY A 160 4.24 -16.38 2.16
C GLY A 160 3.00 -17.25 1.86
N ARG A 161 2.05 -17.43 2.79
CA ARG A 161 0.79 -18.15 2.56
C ARG A 161 -0.37 -17.22 2.87
N SER A 162 -1.12 -16.86 1.84
CA SER A 162 -2.30 -16.00 1.94
C SER A 162 -3.56 -16.82 2.15
N LEU A 163 -4.35 -16.49 3.17
CA LEU A 163 -5.70 -17.06 3.33
C LEU A 163 -6.58 -16.82 2.11
N ALA A 164 -6.38 -15.74 1.37
CA ALA A 164 -7.11 -15.46 0.13
C ALA A 164 -6.92 -16.57 -0.93
N GLY A 165 -5.72 -17.19 -0.98
CA GLY A 165 -5.42 -18.28 -1.90
C GLY A 165 -6.24 -19.54 -1.65
N GLU A 166 -6.58 -19.82 -0.39
CA GLU A 166 -7.39 -21.00 -0.03
C GLU A 166 -8.84 -20.90 -0.54
N PHE A 167 -9.31 -19.68 -0.84
CA PHE A 167 -10.64 -19.42 -1.41
C PHE A 167 -10.64 -19.23 -2.94
N ALA A 168 -9.50 -19.46 -3.61
CA ALA A 168 -9.39 -19.26 -5.07
C ALA A 168 -10.35 -20.16 -5.88
N SER A 169 -10.69 -21.34 -5.35
CA SER A 169 -11.63 -22.29 -5.97
C SER A 169 -13.05 -22.21 -5.43
N MET A 170 -13.34 -21.21 -4.57
CA MET A 170 -14.69 -21.02 -4.05
C MET A 170 -15.65 -20.63 -5.18
N PRO A 171 -16.80 -21.30 -5.33
CA PRO A 171 -17.70 -21.05 -6.47
C PRO A 171 -18.39 -19.69 -6.35
N TYR A 172 -18.34 -18.92 -7.44
CA TYR A 172 -19.10 -17.67 -7.56
C TYR A 172 -20.51 -17.99 -8.04
N GLY A 173 -21.52 -17.52 -7.30
CA GLY A 173 -22.92 -17.68 -7.70
C GLY A 173 -23.66 -18.81 -7.00
N GLU A 174 -23.03 -19.53 -6.11
CA GLU A 174 -23.72 -20.40 -5.18
C GLU A 174 -24.53 -19.57 -4.16
N ALA A 175 -25.78 -19.93 -3.90
CA ALA A 175 -26.60 -19.22 -2.94
C ALA A 175 -26.37 -19.79 -1.54
N TRP A 176 -25.75 -19.02 -0.66
CA TRP A 176 -25.60 -19.36 0.77
C TRP A 176 -26.67 -18.66 1.61
N THR A 177 -27.11 -19.35 2.64
CA THR A 177 -28.08 -18.82 3.60
C THR A 177 -27.44 -17.99 4.71
N GLU A 178 -26.16 -18.14 4.90
CA GLU A 178 -25.37 -17.50 5.95
C GLU A 178 -24.48 -16.38 5.37
N PRO A 179 -24.15 -15.33 6.12
CA PRO A 179 -23.40 -14.18 5.61
C PRO A 179 -21.90 -14.43 5.41
N GLN A 180 -21.30 -15.40 6.14
CA GLN A 180 -19.84 -15.59 6.18
C GLN A 180 -19.22 -15.86 4.80
N PRO A 181 -19.77 -16.73 3.92
CA PRO A 181 -19.24 -16.94 2.58
C PRO A 181 -19.20 -15.66 1.74
N TYR A 182 -20.25 -14.85 1.80
CA TYR A 182 -20.31 -13.57 1.07
C TYR A 182 -19.31 -12.56 1.60
N LEU A 183 -19.08 -12.51 2.93
CA LEU A 183 -18.04 -11.67 3.55
C LEU A 183 -16.64 -12.07 3.08
N VAL A 184 -16.37 -13.37 3.00
CA VAL A 184 -15.08 -13.86 2.49
C VAL A 184 -14.93 -13.55 1.01
N LEU A 185 -15.96 -13.77 0.18
CA LEU A 185 -15.94 -13.36 -1.24
C LEU A 185 -15.69 -11.87 -1.42
N ALA A 186 -16.33 -11.03 -0.60
CA ALA A 186 -16.12 -9.60 -0.60
C ALA A 186 -14.65 -9.24 -0.27
N ALA A 187 -14.07 -9.88 0.74
CA ALA A 187 -12.68 -9.68 1.13
C ALA A 187 -11.70 -10.15 0.04
N VAL A 188 -11.95 -11.31 -0.58
CA VAL A 188 -11.14 -11.83 -1.70
C VAL A 188 -11.22 -10.91 -2.92
N ALA A 189 -12.41 -10.40 -3.26
CA ALA A 189 -12.55 -9.42 -4.33
C ALA A 189 -11.76 -8.14 -4.05
N LEU A 190 -11.78 -7.69 -2.78
CA LEU A 190 -11.05 -6.50 -2.34
C LEU A 190 -9.53 -6.70 -2.41
N SER A 191 -9.02 -7.85 -1.98
CA SER A 191 -7.59 -8.20 -2.09
C SER A 191 -7.11 -8.30 -3.53
N ALA A 192 -8.02 -8.69 -4.44
CA ALA A 192 -7.77 -8.73 -5.88
C ALA A 192 -7.93 -7.36 -6.58
N GLY A 193 -8.09 -6.26 -5.84
CA GLY A 193 -8.22 -4.91 -6.40
C GLY A 193 -9.57 -4.65 -7.10
N ARG A 194 -10.64 -5.36 -6.74
CA ARG A 194 -11.99 -5.24 -7.32
C ARG A 194 -12.99 -4.73 -6.28
N PRO A 195 -12.92 -3.46 -5.87
CA PRO A 195 -13.75 -2.93 -4.80
C PRO A 195 -15.26 -2.93 -5.14
N GLU A 196 -15.65 -2.75 -6.41
CA GLU A 196 -17.06 -2.80 -6.83
C GLU A 196 -17.66 -4.19 -6.64
N SER A 197 -16.91 -5.24 -7.03
CA SER A 197 -17.33 -6.65 -6.79
C SER A 197 -17.37 -6.97 -5.29
N SER A 198 -16.48 -6.39 -4.51
CA SER A 198 -16.49 -6.50 -3.04
C SER A 198 -17.76 -5.90 -2.45
N ILE A 199 -18.14 -4.70 -2.87
CA ILE A 199 -19.35 -4.01 -2.41
C ILE A 199 -20.59 -4.85 -2.76
N ALA A 200 -20.68 -5.39 -3.97
CA ALA A 200 -21.83 -6.20 -4.38
C ALA A 200 -22.00 -7.47 -3.51
N ALA A 201 -20.91 -8.19 -3.22
CA ALA A 201 -20.97 -9.35 -2.33
C ALA A 201 -21.30 -8.95 -0.88
N LEU A 202 -20.77 -7.81 -0.44
CA LEU A 202 -21.00 -7.28 0.89
C LEU A 202 -22.46 -6.86 1.10
N ASP A 203 -23.11 -6.26 0.10
CA ASP A 203 -24.52 -5.87 0.16
C ASP A 203 -25.43 -7.09 0.40
N VAL A 204 -25.11 -8.23 -0.23
CA VAL A 204 -25.83 -9.50 0.03
C VAL A 204 -25.61 -9.95 1.48
N ALA A 205 -24.36 -9.91 1.97
CA ALA A 205 -24.05 -10.30 3.35
C ALA A 205 -24.77 -9.39 4.37
N GLU A 206 -24.77 -8.08 4.15
CA GLU A 206 -25.45 -7.11 5.02
C GLU A 206 -26.98 -7.33 5.03
N GLY A 207 -27.58 -7.61 3.86
CA GLY A 207 -29.02 -7.96 3.79
C GLY A 207 -29.39 -9.20 4.61
N ILE A 208 -28.52 -10.24 4.61
CA ILE A 208 -28.72 -11.42 5.49
C ILE A 208 -28.56 -11.02 6.96
N LEU A 209 -27.53 -10.22 7.29
CA LEU A 209 -27.26 -9.78 8.66
C LEU A 209 -28.36 -8.91 9.26
N GLU A 210 -29.09 -8.14 8.45
CA GLU A 210 -30.24 -7.33 8.90
C GLU A 210 -31.38 -8.21 9.45
N GLY A 211 -31.57 -9.41 8.87
CA GLY A 211 -32.56 -10.40 9.33
C GLY A 211 -32.18 -11.13 10.62
N LEU A 212 -30.94 -11.00 11.10
CA LEU A 212 -30.44 -11.72 12.26
C LEU A 212 -30.41 -10.84 13.53
N SER A 213 -30.56 -11.46 14.71
CA SER A 213 -30.51 -10.74 15.99
C SER A 213 -29.15 -10.11 16.26
N ALA A 214 -29.13 -8.90 16.81
CA ALA A 214 -27.94 -8.06 16.95
C ALA A 214 -26.82 -8.64 17.85
N GLY A 215 -27.10 -9.65 18.67
CA GLY A 215 -26.15 -10.19 19.65
C GLY A 215 -25.35 -11.40 19.19
N GLN A 216 -25.85 -12.14 18.21
CA GLN A 216 -25.25 -13.42 17.79
C GLN A 216 -24.17 -13.29 16.71
N GLU A 217 -24.15 -12.17 15.95
CA GLU A 217 -23.34 -11.99 14.76
C GLU A 217 -22.31 -10.85 14.86
N ALA A 218 -21.81 -10.57 16.08
CA ALA A 218 -20.87 -9.46 16.28
C ALA A 218 -19.60 -9.55 15.41
N ALA A 219 -19.06 -10.76 15.22
CA ALA A 219 -17.87 -10.98 14.38
C ALA A 219 -18.18 -10.73 12.90
N SER A 220 -19.31 -11.24 12.39
CA SER A 220 -19.74 -11.05 11.00
C SER A 220 -20.03 -9.57 10.71
N ARG A 221 -20.71 -8.88 11.63
CA ARG A 221 -20.98 -7.43 11.51
C ARG A 221 -19.70 -6.60 11.55
N LEU A 222 -18.73 -6.98 12.39
CA LEU A 222 -17.43 -6.33 12.44
C LEU A 222 -16.67 -6.55 11.13
N ALA A 223 -16.62 -7.79 10.63
CA ALA A 223 -16.01 -8.10 9.34
C ALA A 223 -16.65 -7.29 8.20
N ALA A 224 -17.99 -7.23 8.14
CA ALA A 224 -18.71 -6.40 7.18
C ALA A 224 -18.30 -4.93 7.25
N ALA A 225 -18.27 -4.36 8.46
CA ALA A 225 -17.87 -2.96 8.65
C ALA A 225 -16.41 -2.70 8.23
N MET A 226 -15.48 -3.62 8.51
CA MET A 226 -14.09 -3.51 8.09
C MET A 226 -13.93 -3.59 6.56
N ILE A 227 -14.64 -4.52 5.91
CA ILE A 227 -14.64 -4.65 4.44
C ILE A 227 -15.24 -3.38 3.82
N ARG A 228 -16.40 -2.90 4.32
CA ARG A 228 -17.06 -1.68 3.83
C ARG A 228 -16.13 -0.47 3.95
N LEU A 229 -15.50 -0.29 5.10
CA LEU A 229 -14.53 0.79 5.33
C LEU A 229 -13.41 0.78 4.28
N THR A 230 -12.77 -0.37 4.09
CA THR A 230 -11.65 -0.50 3.14
C THR A 230 -12.11 -0.33 1.68
N ALA A 231 -13.24 -0.91 1.30
CA ALA A 231 -13.80 -0.78 -0.04
C ALA A 231 -14.17 0.68 -0.36
N SER A 232 -14.83 1.36 0.59
CA SER A 232 -15.25 2.76 0.44
C SER A 232 -14.05 3.71 0.36
N LEU A 233 -12.99 3.47 1.13
CA LEU A 233 -11.74 4.23 0.99
C LEU A 233 -11.11 4.03 -0.39
N ARG A 234 -11.12 2.81 -0.93
CA ARG A 234 -10.57 2.53 -2.27
C ARG A 234 -11.40 3.10 -3.41
N THR A 235 -12.72 3.20 -3.26
CA THR A 235 -13.61 3.81 -4.25
C THR A 235 -13.69 5.34 -4.12
N GLY A 236 -13.36 5.87 -2.94
CA GLY A 236 -13.45 7.30 -2.63
C GLY A 236 -14.81 7.73 -2.06
N ASP A 237 -15.66 6.79 -1.65
CA ASP A 237 -16.92 7.09 -0.95
C ASP A 237 -16.65 7.39 0.53
N LEU A 238 -16.37 8.66 0.83
CA LEU A 238 -16.02 9.10 2.18
C LEU A 238 -17.17 9.01 3.16
N ALA A 239 -18.40 9.19 2.71
CA ALA A 239 -19.58 9.10 3.57
C ALA A 239 -19.79 7.66 4.06
N ALA A 240 -19.72 6.70 3.14
CA ALA A 240 -19.80 5.28 3.48
C ALA A 240 -18.59 4.83 4.33
N ALA A 241 -17.37 5.33 4.04
CA ALA A 241 -16.18 5.03 4.83
C ALA A 241 -16.31 5.52 6.28
N ALA A 242 -16.74 6.77 6.48
CA ALA A 242 -16.96 7.35 7.81
C ALA A 242 -18.01 6.57 8.61
N ALA A 243 -19.14 6.26 7.99
CA ALA A 243 -20.20 5.46 8.60
C ALA A 243 -19.73 4.05 8.98
N ALA A 244 -18.96 3.40 8.10
CA ALA A 244 -18.42 2.06 8.36
C ALA A 244 -17.36 2.07 9.46
N GLY A 245 -16.47 3.06 9.50
CA GLY A 245 -15.47 3.24 10.56
C GLY A 245 -16.11 3.42 11.93
N GLY A 246 -17.13 4.28 12.04
CA GLY A 246 -17.88 4.47 13.28
C GLY A 246 -18.62 3.19 13.74
N ARG A 247 -19.21 2.44 12.79
CA ARG A 247 -19.82 1.13 13.10
C ARG A 247 -18.78 0.12 13.60
N ALA A 248 -17.62 0.04 12.93
CA ALA A 248 -16.56 -0.88 13.32
C ALA A 248 -16.06 -0.62 14.75
N GLU A 249 -15.86 0.65 15.13
CA GLU A 249 -15.43 1.04 16.48
C GLU A 249 -16.44 0.58 17.56
N VAL A 250 -17.73 0.80 17.32
CA VAL A 250 -18.78 0.32 18.23
C VAL A 250 -18.81 -1.21 18.30
N LEU A 251 -18.64 -1.90 17.16
CA LEU A 251 -18.68 -3.35 17.10
C LEU A 251 -17.49 -4.03 17.76
N VAL A 252 -16.30 -3.43 17.70
CA VAL A 252 -15.11 -3.93 18.45
C VAL A 252 -15.42 -4.07 19.94
N SER A 253 -16.16 -3.13 20.54
CA SER A 253 -16.52 -3.19 21.95
C SER A 253 -17.54 -4.31 22.29
N ARG A 254 -18.25 -4.82 21.28
CA ARG A 254 -19.25 -5.90 21.42
C ARG A 254 -18.67 -7.31 21.21
N VAL A 255 -17.49 -7.41 20.61
CA VAL A 255 -16.79 -8.69 20.44
C VAL A 255 -16.27 -9.17 21.79
N PRO A 256 -16.44 -10.45 22.17
CA PRO A 256 -15.93 -10.98 23.43
C PRO A 256 -14.43 -10.72 23.62
N GLY A 257 -14.05 -10.15 24.77
CA GLY A 257 -12.68 -9.72 25.06
C GLY A 257 -11.63 -10.83 24.88
N GLY A 258 -11.98 -12.09 25.16
CA GLY A 258 -11.09 -13.23 24.95
C GLY A 258 -10.77 -13.52 23.48
N LYS A 259 -11.67 -13.19 22.53
CA LYS A 259 -11.39 -13.27 21.09
C LYS A 259 -10.47 -12.13 20.65
N LEU A 260 -10.75 -10.89 21.09
CA LEU A 260 -9.91 -9.72 20.80
C LEU A 260 -8.50 -9.82 21.41
N ALA A 261 -8.36 -10.41 22.59
CA ALA A 261 -7.05 -10.64 23.20
C ALA A 261 -6.14 -11.56 22.37
N ARG A 262 -6.73 -12.45 21.57
CA ARG A 262 -5.99 -13.30 20.62
C ARG A 262 -5.69 -12.61 19.29
N ARG A 263 -6.36 -11.48 19.01
CA ARG A 263 -6.29 -10.72 17.77
C ARG A 263 -6.23 -9.21 18.06
N PRO A 264 -5.21 -8.75 18.79
CA PRO A 264 -5.09 -7.35 19.19
C PRO A 264 -4.96 -6.39 18.01
N GLU A 265 -4.47 -6.89 16.86
CA GLU A 265 -4.35 -6.15 15.60
C GLU A 265 -5.68 -5.66 15.03
N ILE A 266 -6.82 -6.27 15.41
CA ILE A 266 -8.14 -5.85 14.93
C ILE A 266 -8.46 -4.43 15.39
N ARG A 267 -8.23 -4.15 16.67
CA ARG A 267 -8.48 -2.81 17.21
C ARG A 267 -7.60 -1.76 16.54
N ALA A 268 -6.32 -2.08 16.37
CA ALA A 268 -5.38 -1.24 15.68
C ALA A 268 -5.86 -0.93 14.25
N ARG A 269 -6.28 -1.94 13.52
CA ARG A 269 -6.75 -1.80 12.13
C ARG A 269 -8.03 -0.96 11.99
N VAL A 270 -8.96 -1.09 12.92
CA VAL A 270 -10.20 -0.26 12.95
C VAL A 270 -9.87 1.20 13.22
N LEU A 271 -8.99 1.49 14.17
CA LEU A 271 -8.56 2.84 14.50
C LEU A 271 -7.74 3.47 13.35
N SER A 272 -6.85 2.69 12.69
CA SER A 272 -6.12 3.13 11.49
C SER A 272 -7.06 3.58 10.40
N GLY A 273 -8.00 2.72 10.06
CA GLY A 273 -9.01 3.05 9.04
C GLY A 273 -9.77 4.33 9.38
N ARG A 274 -10.12 4.54 10.64
CA ARG A 274 -10.77 5.77 11.10
C ARG A 274 -9.83 6.98 10.96
N GLY A 275 -8.59 6.88 11.39
CA GLY A 275 -7.59 7.95 11.25
C GLY A 275 -7.37 8.34 9.79
N VAL A 276 -7.37 7.37 8.88
CA VAL A 276 -7.30 7.61 7.43
C VAL A 276 -8.57 8.31 6.93
N VAL A 277 -9.76 7.94 7.41
CA VAL A 277 -11.02 8.64 7.07
C VAL A 277 -10.95 10.11 7.48
N GLU A 278 -10.51 10.40 8.71
CA GLU A 278 -10.37 11.78 9.19
C GLU A 278 -9.35 12.58 8.36
N LEU A 279 -8.24 11.94 7.95
CA LEU A 279 -7.28 12.54 7.03
C LEU A 279 -7.93 12.88 5.66
N TRP A 280 -8.74 11.98 5.11
CA TRP A 280 -9.46 12.22 3.85
C TRP A 280 -10.51 13.31 3.96
N LEU A 281 -11.16 13.45 5.11
CA LEU A 281 -12.10 14.53 5.40
C LEU A 281 -11.38 15.88 5.61
N GLY A 282 -10.07 15.88 5.80
CA GLY A 282 -9.26 17.07 6.08
C GLY A 282 -9.23 17.46 7.56
N HIS A 283 -9.75 16.63 8.44
CA HIS A 283 -9.76 16.85 9.90
C HIS A 283 -8.41 16.43 10.49
N LEU A 284 -7.34 17.17 10.15
CA LEU A 284 -5.96 16.78 10.46
C LEU A 284 -5.68 16.64 11.97
N ASP A 285 -6.30 17.46 12.83
CA ASP A 285 -6.13 17.36 14.27
C ASP A 285 -6.76 16.10 14.85
N GLU A 286 -7.95 15.74 14.38
CA GLU A 286 -8.63 14.51 14.77
C GLU A 286 -7.89 13.28 14.23
N ALA A 287 -7.45 13.30 12.96
CA ALA A 287 -6.64 12.25 12.38
C ALA A 287 -5.36 12.01 13.20
N ALA A 288 -4.64 13.07 13.57
CA ALA A 288 -3.45 12.97 14.41
C ALA A 288 -3.76 12.33 15.78
N ARG A 289 -4.84 12.75 16.43
CA ARG A 289 -5.25 12.24 17.75
C ARG A 289 -5.61 10.74 17.69
N VAL A 290 -6.37 10.33 16.69
CA VAL A 290 -6.79 8.94 16.51
C VAL A 290 -5.58 8.05 16.21
N LEU A 291 -4.74 8.44 15.24
CA LEU A 291 -3.55 7.67 14.85
C LEU A 291 -2.49 7.60 15.96
N ASP A 292 -2.32 8.65 16.76
CA ASP A 292 -1.38 8.65 17.89
C ASP A 292 -1.81 7.65 18.99
N SER A 293 -3.12 7.58 19.28
CA SER A 293 -3.67 6.62 20.22
C SER A 293 -3.49 5.18 19.75
N GLU A 294 -3.51 4.96 18.44
CA GLU A 294 -3.34 3.65 17.82
C GLU A 294 -1.90 3.19 17.82
N VAL A 295 -0.93 4.06 17.53
CA VAL A 295 0.50 3.71 17.63
C VAL A 295 0.81 3.11 19.00
N ALA A 296 0.23 3.68 20.07
CA ALA A 296 0.36 3.12 21.41
C ALA A 296 -0.27 1.72 21.53
N ALA A 297 -1.47 1.53 20.98
CA ALA A 297 -2.18 0.25 21.01
C ALA A 297 -1.47 -0.84 20.18
N ALA A 298 -1.00 -0.51 18.97
CA ALA A 298 -0.28 -1.41 18.09
C ALA A 298 1.08 -1.86 18.69
N THR A 299 1.75 -0.97 19.41
CA THR A 299 3.00 -1.29 20.13
C THR A 299 2.78 -2.36 21.19
N VAL A 300 1.67 -2.28 21.93
CA VAL A 300 1.30 -3.29 22.94
C VAL A 300 0.91 -4.63 22.29
N ALA A 301 0.33 -4.57 21.09
CA ALA A 301 -0.15 -5.74 20.36
C ALA A 301 0.94 -6.53 19.62
N GLY A 302 2.15 -5.97 19.47
CA GLY A 302 3.25 -6.60 18.73
C GLY A 302 3.05 -6.64 17.21
N GLY A 303 2.10 -5.89 16.67
CA GLY A 303 1.83 -5.77 15.22
C GLY A 303 2.78 -4.78 14.55
N GLU A 304 3.97 -5.20 14.14
CA GLU A 304 4.97 -4.28 13.54
C GLU A 304 4.49 -3.65 12.23
N TYR A 305 3.73 -4.39 11.44
CA TYR A 305 3.18 -3.91 10.16
C TYR A 305 2.13 -2.82 10.38
N GLU A 306 1.15 -3.08 11.26
CA GLU A 306 0.11 -2.13 11.63
C GLU A 306 0.73 -0.87 12.22
N ARG A 307 1.70 -1.05 13.10
CA ARG A 307 2.42 0.06 13.71
C ARG A 307 3.16 0.90 12.67
N ALA A 308 3.85 0.28 11.71
CA ALA A 308 4.56 0.98 10.65
C ALA A 308 3.60 1.75 9.73
N ASP A 309 2.47 1.17 9.38
CA ASP A 309 1.45 1.82 8.56
C ASP A 309 0.82 3.01 9.27
N CYS A 310 0.42 2.85 10.53
CA CYS A 310 -0.10 3.95 11.36
C CYS A 310 0.90 5.08 11.56
N LEU A 311 2.15 4.75 11.86
CA LEU A 311 3.23 5.73 11.96
C LEU A 311 3.43 6.48 10.64
N GLY A 312 3.29 5.78 9.51
CA GLY A 312 3.36 6.39 8.18
C GLY A 312 2.26 7.41 7.93
N HIS A 313 1.01 7.04 8.21
CA HIS A 313 -0.14 7.96 8.08
C HIS A 313 -0.06 9.12 9.08
N LEU A 314 0.33 8.86 10.33
CA LEU A 314 0.54 9.91 11.32
C LEU A 314 1.65 10.88 10.89
N ALA A 315 2.75 10.36 10.32
CA ALA A 315 3.81 11.20 9.78
C ALA A 315 3.30 12.11 8.65
N LEU A 316 2.44 11.59 7.76
CA LEU A 316 1.84 12.38 6.69
C LEU A 316 0.90 13.46 7.24
N VAL A 317 0.06 13.12 8.21
CA VAL A 317 -0.82 14.09 8.89
C VAL A 317 0.01 15.21 9.52
N GLU A 318 1.06 14.89 10.28
CA GLU A 318 1.91 15.88 10.92
C GLU A 318 2.69 16.74 9.89
N ALA A 319 3.12 16.16 8.78
CA ALA A 319 3.72 16.93 7.69
C ALA A 319 2.73 17.93 7.07
N LEU A 320 1.46 17.52 6.86
CA LEU A 320 0.40 18.38 6.33
C LEU A 320 -0.02 19.49 7.32
N ARG A 321 0.12 19.24 8.64
CA ARG A 321 -0.08 20.22 9.72
C ARG A 321 1.08 21.21 9.84
N GLY A 322 2.21 20.95 9.16
CA GLY A 322 3.42 21.76 9.23
C GLY A 322 4.38 21.38 10.36
N GLN A 323 4.13 20.29 11.09
CA GLN A 323 4.98 19.78 12.17
C GLN A 323 6.09 18.87 11.58
N LEU A 324 6.98 19.47 10.77
CA LEU A 324 7.94 18.73 9.94
C LEU A 324 8.96 17.93 10.76
N CYS A 325 9.39 18.48 11.89
CA CYS A 325 10.33 17.79 12.79
C CYS A 325 9.73 16.53 13.42
N ARG A 326 8.43 16.55 13.76
CA ARG A 326 7.70 15.38 14.26
C ARG A 326 7.46 14.39 13.15
N ALA A 327 7.06 14.86 11.97
CA ALA A 327 6.86 14.03 10.79
C ALA A 327 8.10 13.21 10.43
N VAL A 328 9.30 13.80 10.43
CA VAL A 328 10.56 13.09 10.19
C VAL A 328 10.80 11.97 11.19
N LYS A 329 10.58 12.22 12.48
CA LYS A 329 10.77 11.21 13.54
C LYS A 329 9.83 10.02 13.35
N LEU A 330 8.56 10.29 13.08
CA LEU A 330 7.54 9.26 12.85
C LEU A 330 7.81 8.47 11.58
N ALA A 331 8.14 9.15 10.48
CA ALA A 331 8.48 8.49 9.22
C ALA A 331 9.75 7.62 9.32
N ALA A 332 10.75 8.06 10.08
CA ALA A 332 11.94 7.27 10.35
C ALA A 332 11.59 5.97 11.11
N GLN A 333 10.69 6.03 12.09
CA GLN A 333 10.20 4.85 12.80
C GLN A 333 9.38 3.93 11.87
N ALA A 334 8.54 4.49 11.00
CA ALA A 334 7.72 3.74 10.04
C ALA A 334 8.56 3.02 8.97
N THR A 335 9.73 3.56 8.63
CA THR A 335 10.62 3.01 7.60
C THR A 335 11.78 2.20 8.15
N ALA A 336 11.98 2.20 9.48
CA ALA A 336 13.00 1.40 10.14
C ALA A 336 12.77 -0.09 9.81
N ALA A 337 13.86 -0.79 9.45
CA ALA A 337 13.78 -2.22 9.31
C ALA A 337 13.47 -2.85 10.68
N PRO A 338 12.75 -3.98 10.74
CA PRO A 338 12.62 -4.77 11.96
C PRO A 338 13.99 -5.00 12.59
N THR A 339 14.06 -5.01 13.90
CA THR A 339 15.29 -5.03 14.71
C THR A 339 16.32 -6.04 14.22
N ALA A 340 17.60 -5.67 14.29
CA ALA A 340 18.75 -6.43 13.80
C ALA A 340 18.74 -7.89 14.29
N GLY A 341 18.52 -8.84 13.37
CA GLY A 341 18.47 -10.29 13.64
C GLY A 341 17.29 -11.00 13.00
N GLU A 342 16.19 -10.32 12.71
CA GLU A 342 15.07 -10.88 12.00
C GLU A 342 15.19 -10.57 10.50
N GLN A 343 15.13 -11.62 9.68
CA GLN A 343 15.02 -11.43 8.23
C GLN A 343 13.74 -10.63 7.95
N ARG A 344 13.85 -9.61 7.09
CA ARG A 344 12.67 -8.86 6.63
C ARG A 344 11.58 -9.85 6.23
N PRO A 345 10.36 -9.71 6.77
CA PRO A 345 9.26 -10.57 6.35
C PRO A 345 9.12 -10.52 4.82
N PRO A 346 8.87 -11.65 4.14
CA PRO A 346 8.62 -11.66 2.72
C PRO A 346 7.51 -10.64 2.38
N GLY A 347 7.77 -9.71 1.45
CA GLY A 347 6.80 -8.70 1.04
C GLY A 347 6.80 -7.41 1.87
N TRP A 348 7.75 -7.21 2.80
CA TRP A 348 7.87 -5.94 3.52
C TRP A 348 8.33 -4.80 2.60
N HIS A 349 7.59 -3.70 2.59
CA HIS A 349 7.97 -2.45 1.92
C HIS A 349 7.70 -1.27 2.85
N PRO A 350 8.45 -0.16 2.70
CA PRO A 350 8.16 1.06 3.44
C PRO A 350 6.74 1.55 3.16
N SER A 351 6.06 2.05 4.18
CA SER A 351 4.73 2.66 4.03
C SER A 351 4.75 3.79 3.00
N PRO A 352 3.86 3.78 1.98
CA PRO A 352 3.75 4.87 1.01
C PRO A 352 3.47 6.21 1.69
N ALA A 353 2.67 6.22 2.77
CA ALA A 353 2.36 7.40 3.55
C ALA A 353 3.61 8.00 4.23
N ALA A 354 4.49 7.14 4.78
CA ALA A 354 5.75 7.60 5.37
C ALA A 354 6.70 8.23 4.32
N LEU A 355 6.77 7.63 3.13
CA LEU A 355 7.57 8.16 2.03
C LEU A 355 7.01 9.49 1.52
N ALA A 356 5.68 9.62 1.42
CA ALA A 356 5.01 10.87 1.08
C ALA A 356 5.24 11.95 2.15
N ALA A 357 5.20 11.59 3.44
CA ALA A 357 5.52 12.52 4.53
C ALA A 357 6.94 13.07 4.41
N LEU A 358 7.93 12.21 4.15
CA LEU A 358 9.32 12.64 3.94
C LEU A 358 9.46 13.51 2.69
N ALA A 359 8.75 13.18 1.61
CA ALA A 359 8.73 14.01 0.40
C ALA A 359 8.17 15.41 0.69
N TRP A 360 7.09 15.49 1.48
CA TRP A 360 6.51 16.77 1.89
C TRP A 360 7.51 17.60 2.73
N VAL A 361 8.18 16.97 3.70
CA VAL A 361 9.18 17.63 4.54
C VAL A 361 10.32 18.20 3.68
N HIS A 362 10.89 17.40 2.78
CA HIS A 362 11.96 17.86 1.89
C HIS A 362 11.49 18.98 0.97
N LEU A 363 10.24 18.90 0.47
CA LEU A 363 9.64 19.94 -0.35
C LEU A 363 9.53 21.27 0.42
N GLU A 364 8.94 21.26 1.63
CA GLU A 364 8.79 22.46 2.46
C GLU A 364 10.14 23.07 2.88
N ARG A 365 11.18 22.24 3.02
CA ARG A 365 12.56 22.67 3.25
C ARG A 365 13.30 23.10 1.98
N ASN A 366 12.61 23.08 0.83
CA ASN A 366 13.20 23.38 -0.50
C ASN A 366 14.38 22.48 -0.88
N GLU A 367 14.33 21.23 -0.45
CA GLU A 367 15.30 20.17 -0.77
C GLU A 367 14.73 19.34 -1.94
N LEU A 368 14.64 19.94 -3.12
CA LEU A 368 13.84 19.44 -4.25
C LEU A 368 14.34 18.11 -4.83
N ARG A 369 15.64 17.80 -4.73
CA ARG A 369 16.22 16.54 -5.20
C ARG A 369 15.77 15.38 -4.31
N GLU A 370 15.86 15.57 -3.00
CA GLU A 370 15.45 14.62 -1.98
C GLU A 370 13.93 14.40 -2.03
N ALA A 371 13.16 15.48 -2.17
CA ALA A 371 11.70 15.40 -2.35
C ALA A 371 11.33 14.51 -3.55
N ARG A 372 11.95 14.73 -4.71
CA ARG A 372 11.73 13.89 -5.91
C ARG A 372 12.14 12.43 -5.70
N THR A 373 13.23 12.20 -4.98
CA THR A 373 13.67 10.82 -4.68
C THR A 373 12.62 10.11 -3.83
N ARG A 374 12.10 10.76 -2.78
CA ARG A 374 11.05 10.19 -1.93
C ARG A 374 9.74 10.00 -2.67
N LEU A 375 9.34 10.93 -3.55
CA LEU A 375 8.16 10.77 -4.41
C LEU A 375 8.27 9.54 -5.31
N LYS A 376 9.40 9.32 -5.98
CA LYS A 376 9.62 8.12 -6.78
C LYS A 376 9.53 6.82 -5.97
N GLN A 377 10.04 6.84 -4.74
CA GLN A 377 9.92 5.70 -3.83
C GLN A 377 8.46 5.47 -3.40
N ALA A 378 7.70 6.54 -3.12
CA ALA A 378 6.28 6.47 -2.81
C ALA A 378 5.47 5.92 -4.00
N ASP A 379 5.73 6.40 -5.22
CA ASP A 379 5.08 5.89 -6.44
C ASP A 379 5.35 4.39 -6.65
N ALA A 380 6.59 3.94 -6.42
CA ALA A 380 6.93 2.53 -6.51
C ALA A 380 6.20 1.69 -5.45
N ALA A 381 6.05 2.20 -4.23
CA ALA A 381 5.30 1.55 -3.17
C ALA A 381 3.79 1.52 -3.46
N LEU A 382 3.24 2.58 -4.06
CA LEU A 382 1.84 2.65 -4.49
C LEU A 382 1.49 1.67 -5.63
N CYS A 383 2.47 1.21 -6.40
CA CYS A 383 2.26 0.13 -7.37
C CYS A 383 1.97 -1.21 -6.67
N VAL A 384 2.41 -1.40 -5.45
CA VAL A 384 2.19 -2.62 -4.65
C VAL A 384 0.96 -2.49 -3.75
N THR A 385 0.83 -1.35 -3.06
CA THR A 385 -0.29 -1.00 -2.19
C THR A 385 -0.97 0.27 -2.70
N PRO A 386 -1.93 0.18 -3.63
CA PRO A 386 -2.58 1.34 -4.21
C PRO A 386 -3.38 2.14 -3.16
N ASP A 387 -3.10 3.44 -3.07
CA ASP A 387 -3.86 4.41 -2.27
C ASP A 387 -4.06 5.69 -3.09
N LYS A 388 -5.31 6.00 -3.40
CA LYS A 388 -5.68 7.16 -4.23
C LYS A 388 -5.36 8.49 -3.55
N LEU A 389 -5.55 8.57 -2.22
CA LEU A 389 -5.28 9.79 -1.47
C LEU A 389 -3.79 10.11 -1.47
N ILE A 390 -2.96 9.14 -1.11
CA ILE A 390 -1.50 9.32 -1.10
C ILE A 390 -1.00 9.64 -2.51
N GLY A 391 -1.54 8.99 -3.54
CA GLY A 391 -1.23 9.29 -4.94
C GLY A 391 -1.57 10.74 -5.33
N ALA A 392 -2.73 11.25 -4.91
CA ALA A 392 -3.13 12.62 -5.18
C ALA A 392 -2.32 13.66 -4.38
N VAL A 393 -1.97 13.35 -3.14
CA VAL A 393 -1.04 14.17 -2.34
C VAL A 393 0.36 14.17 -2.98
N ALA A 394 0.82 13.05 -3.53
CA ALA A 394 2.07 12.99 -4.29
C ALA A 394 2.02 13.88 -5.55
N CYS A 395 0.91 13.91 -6.27
CA CYS A 395 0.70 14.84 -7.38
C CYS A 395 0.73 16.30 -6.93
N LEU A 396 0.07 16.64 -5.81
CA LEU A 396 0.14 17.98 -5.21
C LEU A 396 1.59 18.38 -4.93
N MET A 397 2.38 17.51 -4.31
CA MET A 397 3.80 17.75 -4.03
C MET A 397 4.62 17.93 -5.29
N ALA A 398 4.39 17.10 -6.31
CA ALA A 398 5.08 17.19 -7.60
C ALA A 398 4.77 18.52 -8.32
N ALA A 399 3.52 18.99 -8.25
CA ALA A 399 3.11 20.28 -8.79
C ALA A 399 3.78 21.44 -8.05
N CYS A 400 3.80 21.43 -6.71
CA CYS A 400 4.52 22.42 -5.89
C CYS A 400 6.02 22.45 -6.22
N GLY A 401 6.65 21.28 -6.35
CA GLY A 401 8.06 21.15 -6.75
C GLY A 401 8.31 21.72 -8.16
N GLY A 402 7.39 21.48 -9.10
CA GLY A 402 7.43 22.08 -10.44
C GLY A 402 7.40 23.60 -10.41
N LEU A 403 6.54 24.18 -9.58
CA LEU A 403 6.49 25.64 -9.37
C LEU A 403 7.81 26.18 -8.78
N ALA A 404 8.38 25.50 -7.78
CA ALA A 404 9.65 25.91 -7.17
C ALA A 404 10.83 25.87 -8.17
N GLU A 405 10.74 25.03 -9.17
CA GLU A 405 11.70 24.93 -10.29
C GLU A 405 11.37 25.86 -11.48
N GLY A 406 10.31 26.68 -11.37
CA GLY A 406 9.89 27.59 -12.45
C GLY A 406 9.14 26.90 -13.60
N ARG A 407 8.67 25.67 -13.43
CA ARG A 407 7.96 24.88 -14.44
C ARG A 407 6.43 24.96 -14.27
N ALA A 408 5.89 26.15 -14.41
CA ALA A 408 4.48 26.44 -14.16
C ALA A 408 3.50 25.61 -15.01
N GLU A 409 3.77 25.45 -16.31
CA GLU A 409 2.94 24.66 -17.21
C GLU A 409 2.90 23.18 -16.81
N ALA A 410 4.04 22.59 -16.46
CA ALA A 410 4.10 21.22 -15.96
C ALA A 410 3.32 21.05 -14.65
N ALA A 411 3.34 22.04 -13.76
CA ALA A 411 2.56 22.03 -12.53
C ALA A 411 1.06 22.00 -12.81
N SER A 412 0.54 22.80 -13.74
CA SER A 412 -0.87 22.80 -14.16
C SER A 412 -1.30 21.46 -14.75
N GLN A 413 -0.45 20.82 -15.57
CA GLN A 413 -0.73 19.50 -16.13
C GLN A 413 -0.80 18.41 -15.04
N ILE A 414 0.06 18.48 -14.04
CA ILE A 414 0.05 17.54 -12.89
C ILE A 414 -1.23 17.71 -12.09
N VAL A 415 -1.67 18.97 -11.83
CA VAL A 415 -2.94 19.25 -11.14
C VAL A 415 -4.13 18.68 -11.92
N ALA A 416 -4.18 18.87 -13.24
CA ALA A 416 -5.23 18.31 -14.07
C ALA A 416 -5.27 16.77 -14.00
N ARG A 417 -4.10 16.12 -13.96
CA ARG A 417 -4.00 14.66 -13.78
C ARG A 417 -4.51 14.21 -12.40
N ALA A 418 -4.20 14.96 -11.33
CA ALA A 418 -4.64 14.63 -9.98
C ALA A 418 -6.17 14.61 -9.86
N ARG A 419 -6.88 15.42 -10.65
CA ARG A 419 -8.35 15.48 -10.72
C ARG A 419 -8.97 14.38 -11.57
N SER A 420 -8.21 13.73 -12.44
CA SER A 420 -8.76 12.79 -13.43
C SER A 420 -9.14 11.44 -12.77
N GLY A 421 -10.36 10.97 -13.04
CA GLY A 421 -10.77 9.60 -12.77
C GLY A 421 -11.33 9.30 -11.37
N TRP A 422 -11.50 10.33 -10.50
CA TRP A 422 -12.13 10.14 -9.18
C TRP A 422 -12.53 11.49 -8.54
N SER A 423 -13.37 11.43 -7.49
CA SER A 423 -13.76 12.62 -6.72
C SER A 423 -12.70 12.95 -5.68
N VAL A 424 -11.95 14.02 -5.91
CA VAL A 424 -10.92 14.51 -4.99
C VAL A 424 -11.58 15.07 -3.72
N PRO A 425 -11.06 14.78 -2.50
CA PRO A 425 -11.55 15.38 -1.26
C PRO A 425 -11.48 16.92 -1.32
N SER A 426 -12.48 17.58 -0.75
CA SER A 426 -12.64 19.05 -0.84
C SER A 426 -11.40 19.85 -0.40
N TRP A 427 -10.76 19.46 0.71
CA TRP A 427 -9.55 20.11 1.19
C TRP A 427 -8.35 19.97 0.24
N LEU A 428 -8.24 18.80 -0.43
CA LEU A 428 -7.17 18.55 -1.39
C LEU A 428 -7.46 19.27 -2.71
N GLU A 429 -8.72 19.30 -3.15
CA GLU A 429 -9.16 20.09 -4.30
C GLU A 429 -8.88 21.59 -4.11
N GLN A 430 -9.15 22.09 -2.89
CA GLN A 430 -8.78 23.46 -2.52
C GLN A 430 -7.27 23.67 -2.71
N ARG A 431 -6.42 22.81 -2.14
CA ARG A 431 -4.95 22.95 -2.28
C ARG A 431 -4.46 22.83 -3.72
N LEU A 432 -5.03 21.93 -4.51
CA LEU A 432 -4.72 21.82 -5.94
C LEU A 432 -5.09 23.12 -6.68
N SER A 433 -6.24 23.73 -6.38
CA SER A 433 -6.66 25.01 -6.96
C SER A 433 -5.74 26.16 -6.57
N LEU A 434 -5.19 26.17 -5.34
CA LEU A 434 -4.20 27.15 -4.91
C LEU A 434 -2.88 27.02 -5.70
N VAL A 435 -2.42 25.79 -5.94
CA VAL A 435 -1.22 25.54 -6.75
C VAL A 435 -1.45 25.93 -8.22
N GLU A 436 -2.62 25.62 -8.74
CA GLU A 436 -3.03 25.99 -10.11
C GLU A 436 -3.09 27.51 -10.30
N SER A 437 -3.66 28.24 -9.33
CA SER A 437 -3.66 29.71 -9.34
C SER A 437 -2.24 30.29 -9.43
N ARG A 438 -1.32 29.76 -8.62
CA ARG A 438 0.09 30.18 -8.67
C ARG A 438 0.77 29.83 -9.99
N ALA A 439 0.43 28.68 -10.58
CA ALA A 439 0.96 28.28 -11.89
C ALA A 439 0.50 29.24 -12.99
N TYR A 440 -0.79 29.58 -13.02
CA TYR A 440 -1.31 30.56 -13.98
C TYR A 440 -0.73 31.96 -13.78
N ALA A 441 -0.59 32.42 -12.53
CA ALA A 441 0.04 33.69 -12.21
C ALA A 441 1.50 33.74 -12.71
N ALA A 442 2.26 32.67 -12.50
CA ALA A 442 3.64 32.55 -12.97
C ALA A 442 3.75 32.49 -14.51
N ALA A 443 2.73 31.96 -15.18
CA ALA A 443 2.62 31.95 -16.65
C ALA A 443 2.08 33.29 -17.25
N GLY A 444 1.66 34.25 -16.39
CA GLY A 444 1.11 35.54 -16.80
C GLY A 444 -0.39 35.50 -17.13
N ASP A 445 -1.07 34.37 -16.97
CA ASP A 445 -2.53 34.28 -17.14
C ASP A 445 -3.26 34.66 -15.85
N ILE A 446 -3.38 35.96 -15.63
CA ILE A 446 -3.97 36.52 -14.42
C ILE A 446 -5.45 36.16 -14.28
N ARG A 447 -6.19 36.10 -15.41
CA ARG A 447 -7.62 35.76 -15.39
C ARG A 447 -7.82 34.32 -14.87
N ALA A 448 -7.06 33.38 -15.41
CA ALA A 448 -7.11 31.99 -14.97
C ALA A 448 -6.62 31.84 -13.52
N ALA A 449 -5.61 32.62 -13.10
CA ALA A 449 -5.11 32.62 -11.74
C ALA A 449 -6.18 33.06 -10.71
N LEU A 450 -6.89 34.15 -10.98
CA LEU A 450 -8.00 34.63 -10.14
C LEU A 450 -9.14 33.61 -10.08
N ALA A 451 -9.58 33.10 -11.21
CA ALA A 451 -10.62 32.08 -11.28
C ALA A 451 -10.25 30.78 -10.52
N ALA A 452 -8.98 30.39 -10.56
CA ALA A 452 -8.51 29.23 -9.80
C ALA A 452 -8.46 29.52 -8.28
N ALA A 453 -8.09 30.74 -7.87
CA ALA A 453 -8.11 31.16 -6.49
C ALA A 453 -9.54 31.21 -5.90
N GLU A 454 -10.51 31.69 -6.67
CA GLU A 454 -11.93 31.71 -6.29
C GLU A 454 -12.52 30.30 -6.14
N ARG A 455 -12.12 29.33 -6.99
CA ARG A 455 -12.51 27.92 -6.83
C ARG A 455 -11.96 27.27 -5.57
N ALA A 456 -10.87 27.79 -5.02
CA ALA A 456 -10.23 27.22 -3.82
C ALA A 456 -11.07 27.35 -2.54
N GLY A 457 -12.14 28.10 -2.53
CA GLY A 457 -13.05 28.20 -1.40
C GLY A 457 -13.53 29.61 -1.11
N PRO A 458 -14.36 29.78 -0.09
CA PRO A 458 -14.90 31.08 0.25
C PRO A 458 -13.79 32.06 0.68
N ASP A 459 -13.97 33.35 0.38
CA ASP A 459 -13.05 34.45 0.73
C ASP A 459 -12.67 34.52 2.21
N THR A 460 -13.41 33.83 3.07
CA THR A 460 -13.16 33.75 4.52
C THR A 460 -12.10 32.73 4.92
N SER A 461 -11.70 31.81 3.99
CA SER A 461 -10.61 30.87 4.27
C SER A 461 -9.27 31.60 4.23
N PRO A 462 -8.46 31.56 5.30
CA PRO A 462 -7.14 32.20 5.30
C PRO A 462 -6.21 31.73 4.17
N GLU A 463 -6.28 30.46 3.78
CA GLU A 463 -5.50 29.89 2.68
C GLU A 463 -5.95 30.45 1.31
N ALA A 464 -7.27 30.51 1.07
CA ALA A 464 -7.84 31.11 -0.14
C ALA A 464 -7.53 32.63 -0.21
N ALA A 465 -7.68 33.34 0.91
CA ALA A 465 -7.37 34.76 1.04
C ALA A 465 -5.92 35.08 0.63
N VAL A 466 -4.94 34.30 1.13
CA VAL A 466 -3.52 34.45 0.76
C VAL A 466 -3.31 34.22 -0.73
N THR A 467 -3.95 33.19 -1.30
CA THR A 467 -3.78 32.87 -2.72
C THR A 467 -4.40 33.91 -3.62
N LEU A 468 -5.59 34.38 -3.29
CA LEU A 468 -6.24 35.47 -3.99
C LEU A 468 -5.39 36.75 -3.94
N ALA A 469 -4.81 37.05 -2.77
CA ALA A 469 -3.89 38.19 -2.62
C ALA A 469 -2.65 38.02 -3.52
N HIS A 470 -2.07 36.82 -3.62
CA HIS A 470 -0.97 36.55 -4.57
C HIS A 470 -1.37 36.78 -6.03
N ALA A 471 -2.57 36.34 -6.43
CA ALA A 471 -3.07 36.55 -7.78
C ALA A 471 -3.25 38.05 -8.09
N TRP A 472 -3.78 38.84 -7.15
CA TRP A 472 -3.89 40.31 -7.29
C TRP A 472 -2.54 41.00 -7.32
N VAL A 473 -1.56 40.53 -6.52
CA VAL A 473 -0.16 41.04 -6.61
C VAL A 473 0.41 40.80 -8.00
N ALA A 474 0.18 39.61 -8.57
CA ALA A 474 0.61 39.31 -9.95
C ALA A 474 -0.11 40.15 -10.99
N ALA A 475 -1.36 40.56 -10.73
CA ALA A 475 -2.12 41.50 -11.54
C ALA A 475 -1.63 42.98 -11.46
N GLY A 476 -0.74 43.28 -10.49
CA GLY A 476 -0.32 44.66 -10.21
C GLY A 476 -1.34 45.46 -9.38
N ASP A 477 -2.40 44.83 -8.88
CA ASP A 477 -3.47 45.46 -8.11
C ASP A 477 -3.23 45.29 -6.59
N GLY A 478 -2.40 46.19 -6.03
CA GLY A 478 -2.05 46.15 -4.62
C GLY A 478 -3.23 46.48 -3.69
N GLU A 479 -4.26 47.19 -4.16
CA GLU A 479 -5.42 47.52 -3.31
C GLU A 479 -6.31 46.27 -3.09
N ASN A 480 -6.67 45.58 -4.16
CA ASN A 480 -7.42 44.35 -4.09
C ASN A 480 -6.61 43.26 -3.35
N ALA A 481 -5.29 43.20 -3.55
CA ALA A 481 -4.43 42.28 -2.81
C ALA A 481 -4.47 42.54 -1.29
N ARG A 482 -4.38 43.80 -0.83
CA ARG A 482 -4.50 44.13 0.61
C ARG A 482 -5.87 43.79 1.17
N ARG A 483 -6.93 44.04 0.40
CA ARG A 483 -8.30 43.70 0.80
C ARG A 483 -8.48 42.21 0.97
N ALA A 484 -8.01 41.42 0.01
CA ALA A 484 -8.06 39.96 0.04
C ALA A 484 -7.25 39.36 1.21
N LEU A 485 -6.16 40.01 1.64
CA LEU A 485 -5.27 39.53 2.69
C LEU A 485 -5.82 39.70 4.12
N VAL A 486 -6.80 40.58 4.32
CA VAL A 486 -7.32 40.92 5.65
C VAL A 486 -7.72 39.70 6.50
N PRO A 487 -8.49 38.72 5.98
CA PRO A 487 -8.87 37.53 6.76
C PRO A 487 -7.66 36.72 7.25
N ALA A 488 -6.62 36.58 6.40
CA ALA A 488 -5.42 35.80 6.72
C ALA A 488 -4.53 36.49 7.78
N LEU A 489 -4.44 37.82 7.76
CA LEU A 489 -3.69 38.59 8.75
C LEU A 489 -4.44 38.69 10.10
N ALA A 490 -5.78 38.71 10.08
CA ALA A 490 -6.61 38.71 11.28
C ALA A 490 -6.72 37.31 11.92
N ALA A 491 -6.33 36.28 11.22
CA ALA A 491 -6.43 34.89 11.68
C ALA A 491 -5.54 34.64 12.91
N GLY A 492 -6.15 34.13 13.97
CA GLY A 492 -5.48 33.85 15.24
C GLY A 492 -4.56 32.62 15.22
N SER A 493 -4.14 32.21 16.42
CA SER A 493 -3.20 31.07 16.62
C SER A 493 -3.71 29.69 16.12
N GLY A 494 -5.00 29.58 15.84
CA GLY A 494 -5.57 28.34 15.24
C GLY A 494 -5.31 28.17 13.74
N THR A 495 -4.77 29.17 13.05
CA THR A 495 -4.41 29.06 11.63
C THR A 495 -3.03 28.45 11.46
N ALA A 496 -2.89 27.52 10.49
CA ALA A 496 -1.62 26.87 10.18
C ALA A 496 -0.47 27.89 10.01
N GLU A 497 0.67 27.64 10.64
CA GLU A 497 1.83 28.54 10.62
C GLU A 497 2.29 28.88 9.20
N ARG A 498 2.21 27.91 8.28
CA ARG A 498 2.52 28.10 6.87
C ARG A 498 1.65 29.17 6.20
N VAL A 499 0.35 29.18 6.49
CA VAL A 499 -0.59 30.17 5.93
C VAL A 499 -0.29 31.56 6.48
N ARG A 500 -0.06 31.66 7.79
CA ARG A 500 0.33 32.92 8.45
C ARG A 500 1.65 33.46 7.90
N LEU A 501 2.63 32.58 7.72
CA LEU A 501 3.91 32.93 7.10
C LEU A 501 3.71 33.51 5.69
N GLN A 502 2.90 32.86 4.86
CA GLN A 502 2.62 33.34 3.52
C GLN A 502 1.87 34.67 3.53
N ALA A 503 0.91 34.88 4.45
CA ALA A 503 0.22 36.15 4.62
C ALA A 503 1.22 37.27 4.93
N TRP A 504 2.16 37.06 5.85
CA TRP A 504 3.21 38.02 6.16
C TRP A 504 4.15 38.30 4.96
N LEU A 505 4.44 37.30 4.14
CA LEU A 505 5.25 37.52 2.92
C LEU A 505 4.53 38.42 1.92
N VAL A 506 3.22 38.21 1.70
CA VAL A 506 2.42 39.08 0.81
C VAL A 506 2.35 40.51 1.37
N ASP A 507 2.09 40.66 2.68
CA ASP A 507 2.06 42.01 3.32
C ASP A 507 3.42 42.71 3.22
N ALA A 508 4.52 41.97 3.41
CA ALA A 508 5.88 42.49 3.24
C ALA A 508 6.11 43.02 1.80
N ARG A 509 5.73 42.22 0.79
CA ARG A 509 5.88 42.60 -0.62
C ARG A 509 5.08 43.86 -0.94
N LEU A 510 3.79 43.89 -0.59
CA LEU A 510 2.91 45.03 -0.80
C LEU A 510 3.42 46.30 -0.13
N SER A 511 4.03 46.15 1.04
CA SER A 511 4.61 47.29 1.78
C SER A 511 5.89 47.80 1.10
N TYR A 512 6.80 46.91 0.66
CA TYR A 512 7.97 47.33 -0.12
C TYR A 512 7.59 47.96 -1.46
N ASP A 513 6.61 47.41 -2.18
CA ASP A 513 6.15 47.93 -3.47
C ASP A 513 5.50 49.33 -3.32
N SER A 514 4.86 49.63 -2.16
CA SER A 514 4.29 50.95 -1.87
C SER A 514 5.28 51.92 -1.22
N GLY A 515 6.55 51.52 -1.00
CA GLY A 515 7.60 52.37 -0.39
C GLY A 515 7.64 52.36 1.13
N ASP A 516 6.73 51.64 1.82
CA ASP A 516 6.75 51.50 3.28
C ASP A 516 7.75 50.43 3.71
N SER A 517 9.03 50.78 3.65
CA SER A 517 10.11 49.85 3.98
C SER A 517 10.10 49.44 5.46
N ALA A 518 9.60 50.24 6.39
CA ALA A 518 9.53 49.91 7.81
C ALA A 518 8.54 48.77 8.05
N ARG A 519 7.33 48.90 7.52
CA ARG A 519 6.32 47.84 7.59
C ARG A 519 6.76 46.60 6.84
N GLY A 520 7.34 46.76 5.64
CA GLY A 520 7.85 45.63 4.84
C GLY A 520 8.88 44.80 5.62
N ARG A 521 9.83 45.47 6.30
CA ARG A 521 10.81 44.83 7.18
C ARG A 521 10.15 44.08 8.35
N GLN A 522 9.17 44.71 9.01
CA GLN A 522 8.46 44.11 10.14
C GLN A 522 7.72 42.83 9.72
N SER A 523 7.01 42.87 8.62
CA SER A 523 6.26 41.73 8.07
C SER A 523 7.18 40.61 7.59
N LEU A 524 8.30 40.93 6.91
CA LEU A 524 9.30 39.94 6.53
C LEU A 524 9.96 39.29 7.75
N ALA A 525 10.28 40.05 8.79
CA ALA A 525 10.82 39.50 10.03
C ALA A 525 9.82 38.60 10.76
N ALA A 526 8.52 38.89 10.68
CA ALA A 526 7.46 38.03 11.22
C ALA A 526 7.40 36.69 10.46
N ALA A 527 7.46 36.72 9.14
CA ALA A 527 7.49 35.53 8.32
C ALA A 527 8.73 34.64 8.59
N LEU A 528 9.90 35.26 8.71
CA LEU A 528 11.16 34.55 9.00
C LEU A 528 11.13 33.85 10.37
N ARG A 529 10.59 34.53 11.39
CA ARG A 529 10.44 33.93 12.74
C ARG A 529 9.51 32.72 12.72
N LEU A 530 8.43 32.74 11.96
CA LEU A 530 7.50 31.62 11.83
C LEU A 530 8.13 30.43 11.08
N ALA A 531 9.03 30.69 10.13
CA ALA A 531 9.67 29.66 9.33
C ALA A 531 10.78 28.90 10.06
N GLU A 532 11.44 29.51 11.02
CA GLU A 532 12.71 29.03 11.59
C GLU A 532 12.58 27.69 12.35
N PRO A 533 11.56 27.44 13.21
CA PRO A 533 11.46 26.22 13.97
C PRO A 533 11.42 24.96 13.09
N GLU A 534 10.63 24.99 12.02
CA GLU A 534 10.40 23.87 11.11
C GLU A 534 11.23 23.93 9.80
N GLN A 535 12.02 25.01 9.63
CA GLN A 535 12.84 25.26 8.44
C GLN A 535 12.02 25.38 7.15
N LEU A 536 10.90 26.09 7.20
CA LEU A 536 10.01 26.32 6.05
C LEU A 536 10.67 27.26 5.03
N ARG A 537 11.38 26.70 4.06
CA ARG A 537 12.16 27.47 3.06
C ARG A 537 11.44 27.65 1.72
N LEU A 538 10.53 26.72 1.35
CA LEU A 538 9.81 26.77 0.08
C LEU A 538 9.09 28.10 -0.18
N PRO A 539 8.35 28.70 0.78
CA PRO A 539 7.67 29.98 0.54
C PRO A 539 8.63 31.09 0.15
N PHE A 540 9.84 31.13 0.73
CA PHE A 540 10.85 32.13 0.41
C PHE A 540 11.51 31.86 -0.93
N ALA A 541 11.70 30.60 -1.30
CA ALA A 541 12.25 30.21 -2.59
C ALA A 541 11.31 30.62 -3.75
N LEU A 542 10.00 30.47 -3.56
CA LEU A 542 8.99 30.88 -4.55
C LEU A 542 8.95 32.41 -4.74
N GLU A 543 9.30 33.19 -3.73
CA GLU A 543 9.26 34.65 -3.71
C GLU A 543 10.67 35.31 -3.75
N ARG A 544 11.70 34.53 -4.07
CA ARG A 544 13.11 34.96 -4.02
C ARG A 544 13.41 36.24 -4.80
N GLY A 545 12.66 36.51 -5.89
CA GLY A 545 12.91 37.65 -6.78
C GLY A 545 12.89 39.01 -6.07
N TRP A 546 12.03 39.17 -5.07
CA TRP A 546 11.97 40.40 -4.25
C TRP A 546 12.62 40.24 -2.86
N ILE A 547 12.62 39.02 -2.32
CA ILE A 547 13.16 38.73 -0.98
C ILE A 547 14.68 38.89 -0.96
N GLU A 548 15.40 38.34 -1.94
CA GLU A 548 16.86 38.46 -1.99
C GLU A 548 17.34 39.92 -2.06
N PRO A 549 16.77 40.82 -2.90
CA PRO A 549 17.09 42.25 -2.83
C PRO A 549 16.78 42.90 -1.48
N ALA A 550 15.66 42.52 -0.83
CA ALA A 550 15.28 43.03 0.48
C ALA A 550 16.29 42.64 1.56
N LEU A 551 16.69 41.35 1.61
CA LEU A 551 17.67 40.84 2.56
C LEU A 551 19.10 41.37 2.31
N ARG A 552 19.46 41.67 1.06
CA ARG A 552 20.75 42.34 0.75
C ARG A 552 20.80 43.76 1.32
N ARG A 553 19.67 44.45 1.39
CA ARG A 553 19.56 45.80 1.98
C ARG A 553 19.52 45.79 3.52
N ASP A 554 19.20 44.62 4.12
CA ASP A 554 19.16 44.42 5.57
C ASP A 554 20.00 43.20 6.00
N PRO A 555 21.34 43.38 6.09
CA PRO A 555 22.25 42.30 6.47
C PRO A 555 22.01 41.74 7.89
N ASP A 556 21.49 42.57 8.81
CA ASP A 556 21.21 42.15 10.18
C ASP A 556 20.04 41.15 10.22
N LEU A 557 18.98 41.43 9.48
CA LEU A 557 17.84 40.53 9.34
C LEU A 557 18.29 39.22 8.68
N ALA A 558 19.08 39.28 7.62
CA ALA A 558 19.62 38.12 6.92
C ALA A 558 20.55 37.29 7.83
N GLY A 559 21.37 37.95 8.66
CA GLY A 559 22.31 37.30 9.60
C GLY A 559 21.57 36.58 10.73
N THR A 560 20.52 37.20 11.27
CA THR A 560 19.68 36.62 12.32
C THR A 560 19.03 35.30 11.89
N HIS A 561 18.57 35.22 10.63
CA HIS A 561 17.85 34.05 10.08
C HIS A 561 18.69 33.23 9.08
N ARG A 562 20.04 33.23 9.22
CA ARG A 562 20.97 32.55 8.30
C ARG A 562 20.69 31.06 8.09
N ARG A 563 20.04 30.38 9.03
CA ARG A 563 19.67 28.96 8.93
C ARG A 563 18.65 28.67 7.84
N LEU A 564 17.80 29.66 7.50
CA LEU A 564 16.84 29.54 6.41
C LEU A 564 17.50 29.66 5.02
N PHE A 565 18.69 30.28 4.94
CA PHE A 565 19.42 30.56 3.70
C PHE A 565 20.83 30.00 3.76
N PRO A 566 21.01 28.65 3.72
CA PRO A 566 22.34 28.06 3.76
C PRO A 566 23.18 28.48 2.55
N PRO A 567 24.52 28.55 2.68
CA PRO A 567 25.43 29.02 1.62
C PRO A 567 25.34 28.25 0.30
N THR A 568 24.94 26.99 0.35
CA THR A 568 24.75 26.12 -0.82
C THR A 568 23.61 26.56 -1.75
N LEU A 569 22.69 27.42 -1.27
CA LEU A 569 21.67 28.04 -2.12
C LEU A 569 22.18 29.31 -2.82
N ARG A 570 23.42 29.75 -2.57
CA ARG A 570 23.90 31.06 -3.02
C ARG A 570 24.47 31.08 -4.44
N HIS A 571 24.85 30.02 -5.12
CA HIS A 571 25.54 30.26 -6.41
C HIS A 571 25.50 29.23 -7.53
N ASP A 572 25.08 27.99 -7.44
CA ASP A 572 25.44 27.09 -8.54
C ASP A 572 24.37 26.30 -9.30
N GLN A 573 23.07 26.63 -9.18
CA GLN A 573 22.08 26.03 -10.06
C GLN A 573 20.92 26.98 -10.40
N LEU A 574 21.23 28.09 -11.05
CA LEU A 574 20.29 28.76 -11.91
C LEU A 574 20.37 28.11 -13.29
N PRO A 575 19.28 27.58 -13.86
CA PRO A 575 19.16 27.55 -15.30
C PRO A 575 19.20 29.00 -15.78
N SER A 576 20.05 29.30 -16.75
CA SER A 576 20.07 30.58 -17.47
C SER A 576 18.67 30.94 -17.97
N PRO A 577 18.32 32.25 -18.12
CA PRO A 577 16.99 32.65 -18.57
C PRO A 577 16.67 31.96 -19.90
N PRO A 578 15.37 31.71 -20.20
CA PRO A 578 14.95 30.97 -21.38
C PRO A 578 15.23 31.79 -22.64
N GLY A 579 16.39 31.58 -23.17
CA GLY A 579 16.79 32.02 -24.49
C GLY A 579 17.54 30.86 -25.11
N VAL A 580 16.90 30.19 -26.04
CA VAL A 580 17.29 28.97 -26.72
C VAL A 580 16.73 27.73 -26.06
N LEU A 581 15.72 27.18 -26.68
CA LEU A 581 15.23 25.81 -26.48
C LEU A 581 16.41 24.83 -26.46
N GLU A 582 16.92 24.51 -25.30
CA GLU A 582 17.63 23.25 -25.13
C GLU A 582 16.57 22.15 -25.22
N GLN A 583 16.54 21.53 -26.37
CA GLN A 583 15.91 20.24 -26.58
C GLN A 583 16.27 19.32 -25.40
N PRO A 584 15.34 18.49 -24.89
CA PRO A 584 15.66 17.50 -23.86
C PRO A 584 16.92 16.77 -24.34
N ALA A 585 17.93 16.66 -23.46
CA ALA A 585 19.15 15.93 -23.77
C ALA A 585 18.70 14.56 -24.28
N ILE A 586 18.79 14.38 -25.58
CA ILE A 586 18.62 13.10 -26.24
C ILE A 586 19.74 12.27 -25.64
N LEU A 587 19.41 11.38 -24.70
CA LEU A 587 20.29 10.27 -24.37
C LEU A 587 20.68 9.70 -25.73
N VAL A 588 21.96 9.80 -26.10
CA VAL A 588 22.49 9.22 -27.32
C VAL A 588 22.26 7.73 -27.20
N VAL A 589 21.13 7.28 -27.67
CA VAL A 589 20.78 5.87 -27.78
C VAL A 589 21.61 5.37 -28.94
N GLU A 590 22.61 4.54 -28.68
CA GLU A 590 23.33 3.88 -29.74
C GLU A 590 22.30 3.16 -30.66
N PRO A 591 22.37 3.34 -31.98
CA PRO A 591 21.38 2.75 -32.87
C PRO A 591 21.39 1.23 -32.75
N LEU A 592 20.20 0.64 -32.65
CA LEU A 592 20.06 -0.82 -32.66
C LEU A 592 20.43 -1.35 -34.05
N THR A 593 21.20 -2.42 -34.10
CA THR A 593 21.45 -3.16 -35.34
C THR A 593 20.14 -3.82 -35.84
N GLU A 594 20.08 -4.19 -37.11
CA GLU A 594 18.93 -4.87 -37.68
C GLU A 594 18.57 -6.15 -36.90
N ARG A 595 19.59 -6.89 -36.49
CA ARG A 595 19.41 -8.14 -35.73
C ARG A 595 18.90 -7.89 -34.31
N GLU A 596 19.33 -6.81 -33.67
CA GLU A 596 18.83 -6.39 -32.37
C GLU A 596 17.35 -5.91 -32.45
N ARG A 597 16.96 -5.24 -33.53
CA ARG A 597 15.56 -4.88 -33.78
C ARG A 597 14.67 -6.09 -34.01
N GLU A 598 15.15 -7.10 -34.76
CA GLU A 598 14.44 -8.38 -34.92
C GLU A 598 14.20 -9.07 -33.60
N VAL A 599 15.24 -9.27 -32.80
CA VAL A 599 15.13 -9.86 -31.46
C VAL A 599 14.13 -9.06 -30.63
N LEU A 600 14.18 -7.75 -30.66
CA LEU A 600 13.31 -6.89 -29.86
C LEU A 600 11.84 -6.94 -30.30
N ARG A 601 11.55 -7.10 -31.61
CA ARG A 601 10.18 -7.32 -32.11
C ARG A 601 9.59 -8.64 -31.58
N HIS A 602 10.32 -9.74 -31.65
CA HIS A 602 9.87 -11.03 -31.12
C HIS A 602 9.67 -10.97 -29.60
N VAL A 603 10.55 -10.26 -28.91
CA VAL A 603 10.45 -9.99 -27.48
C VAL A 603 9.21 -9.15 -27.13
N SER A 604 8.82 -8.21 -27.99
CA SER A 604 7.62 -7.38 -27.80
C SER A 604 6.31 -8.16 -28.00
N GLY A 605 6.38 -9.28 -28.73
CA GLY A 605 5.30 -10.26 -28.91
C GLY A 605 5.16 -11.28 -27.77
N MET A 606 5.81 -11.03 -26.62
CA MET A 606 5.80 -11.88 -25.41
C MET A 606 6.48 -13.26 -25.54
N LEU A 607 7.18 -13.55 -26.63
CA LEU A 607 7.93 -14.79 -26.80
C LEU A 607 9.04 -14.90 -25.75
N ASN A 608 9.22 -16.06 -25.15
CA ASN A 608 10.34 -16.30 -24.24
C ASN A 608 11.68 -16.45 -24.99
N THR A 609 12.80 -16.49 -24.27
CA THR A 609 14.15 -16.48 -24.86
C THR A 609 14.41 -17.71 -25.73
N ALA A 610 13.80 -18.87 -25.41
CA ALA A 610 13.95 -20.11 -26.19
C ALA A 610 13.12 -20.06 -27.47
N GLU A 611 11.91 -19.50 -27.40
CA GLU A 611 11.03 -19.29 -28.55
C GLU A 611 11.66 -18.31 -29.55
N VAL A 612 12.20 -17.18 -29.05
CA VAL A 612 12.94 -16.20 -29.89
C VAL A 612 14.14 -16.86 -30.56
N ALA A 613 14.86 -17.73 -29.85
CA ALA A 613 16.01 -18.47 -30.41
C ALA A 613 15.57 -19.42 -31.54
N SER A 614 14.44 -20.10 -31.36
CA SER A 614 13.84 -20.99 -32.37
C SER A 614 13.37 -20.23 -33.60
N GLU A 615 12.62 -19.13 -33.42
CA GLU A 615 12.11 -18.29 -34.52
C GLU A 615 13.22 -17.66 -35.35
N LEU A 616 14.31 -17.26 -34.72
CA LEU A 616 15.42 -16.57 -35.38
C LEU A 616 16.56 -17.53 -35.83
N TYR A 617 16.41 -18.85 -35.60
CA TYR A 617 17.40 -19.89 -35.91
C TYR A 617 18.78 -19.59 -35.30
N ILE A 618 18.83 -19.13 -34.04
CA ILE A 618 20.07 -18.83 -33.31
C ILE A 618 20.08 -19.50 -31.93
N SER A 619 21.24 -19.54 -31.28
CA SER A 619 21.33 -20.14 -29.95
C SER A 619 20.67 -19.25 -28.88
N VAL A 620 20.13 -19.84 -27.80
CA VAL A 620 19.59 -19.14 -26.65
C VAL A 620 20.64 -18.17 -26.04
N ASN A 621 21.92 -18.56 -26.05
CA ASN A 621 23.01 -17.68 -25.56
C ASN A 621 23.21 -16.46 -26.47
N THR A 622 23.02 -16.62 -27.79
CA THR A 622 23.08 -15.50 -28.75
C THR A 622 21.93 -14.51 -28.48
N VAL A 623 20.69 -15.00 -28.21
CA VAL A 623 19.56 -14.14 -27.84
C VAL A 623 19.83 -13.40 -26.53
N LYS A 624 20.39 -14.06 -25.52
CA LYS A 624 20.77 -13.40 -24.24
C LYS A 624 21.81 -12.30 -24.46
N THR A 625 22.77 -12.53 -25.35
CA THR A 625 23.79 -11.54 -25.71
C THR A 625 23.18 -10.32 -26.41
N HIS A 626 22.27 -10.55 -27.37
CA HIS A 626 21.52 -9.45 -28.01
C HIS A 626 20.67 -8.68 -27.01
N LEU A 627 19.96 -9.34 -26.11
CA LEU A 627 19.17 -8.68 -25.06
C LEU A 627 20.04 -7.84 -24.13
N LYS A 628 21.21 -8.31 -23.74
CA LYS A 628 22.17 -7.54 -22.94
C LYS A 628 22.62 -6.28 -23.69
N ASN A 629 22.92 -6.36 -24.99
CA ASN A 629 23.31 -5.22 -25.81
C ASN A 629 22.14 -4.25 -26.03
N ILE A 630 20.91 -4.75 -26.28
CA ILE A 630 19.69 -3.96 -26.41
C ILE A 630 19.46 -3.17 -25.11
N ASN A 631 19.50 -3.84 -23.95
CA ASN A 631 19.32 -3.19 -22.66
C ASN A 631 20.37 -2.08 -22.44
N ARG A 632 21.63 -2.32 -22.76
CA ARG A 632 22.70 -1.31 -22.67
C ARG A 632 22.45 -0.14 -23.62
N LYS A 633 22.13 -0.40 -24.89
CA LYS A 633 21.89 0.63 -25.90
C LYS A 633 20.65 1.48 -25.63
N LEU A 634 19.59 0.87 -25.10
CA LEU A 634 18.37 1.56 -24.70
C LEU A 634 18.41 2.06 -23.26
N ALA A 635 19.55 1.93 -22.55
CA ALA A 635 19.71 2.25 -21.13
C ALA A 635 18.61 1.62 -20.24
N ALA A 636 18.13 0.43 -20.57
CA ALA A 636 17.07 -0.29 -19.89
C ALA A 636 17.66 -1.25 -18.83
N ALA A 637 17.06 -1.31 -17.65
CA ALA A 637 17.49 -2.22 -16.58
C ALA A 637 17.06 -3.67 -16.84
N HIS A 638 15.96 -3.88 -17.58
CA HIS A 638 15.41 -5.20 -17.86
C HIS A 638 14.59 -5.20 -19.16
N ARG A 639 14.30 -6.42 -19.66
CA ARG A 639 13.60 -6.70 -20.92
C ARG A 639 12.30 -5.88 -21.11
N GLY A 640 11.44 -5.79 -20.09
CA GLY A 640 10.17 -5.06 -20.19
C GLY A 640 10.36 -3.55 -20.37
N GLU A 641 11.40 -3.00 -19.75
CA GLU A 641 11.76 -1.58 -19.91
C GLU A 641 12.32 -1.31 -21.32
N ALA A 642 13.12 -2.24 -21.86
CA ALA A 642 13.64 -2.12 -23.21
C ALA A 642 12.52 -2.08 -24.26
N VAL A 643 11.49 -2.93 -24.14
CA VAL A 643 10.32 -2.93 -25.03
C VAL A 643 9.55 -1.62 -24.91
N ARG A 644 9.33 -1.11 -23.69
CA ARG A 644 8.61 0.17 -23.47
C ARG A 644 9.36 1.34 -24.10
N ARG A 645 10.68 1.44 -23.88
CA ARG A 645 11.51 2.51 -24.46
C ARG A 645 11.59 2.42 -25.97
N ALA A 646 11.68 1.21 -26.51
CA ALA A 646 11.68 1.01 -27.96
C ALA A 646 10.38 1.49 -28.62
N ARG A 647 9.21 1.26 -27.97
CA ARG A 647 7.92 1.81 -28.42
C ARG A 647 7.87 3.33 -28.34
N GLN A 648 8.42 3.92 -27.25
CA GLN A 648 8.49 5.38 -27.09
C GLN A 648 9.39 6.06 -28.14
N LEU A 649 10.40 5.34 -28.64
CA LEU A 649 11.35 5.80 -29.65
C LEU A 649 10.96 5.37 -31.07
N GLU A 650 9.76 4.80 -31.26
CA GLU A 650 9.24 4.30 -32.54
C GLU A 650 10.19 3.31 -33.27
N LEU A 651 10.96 2.51 -32.49
CA LEU A 651 11.90 1.55 -33.02
C LEU A 651 11.25 0.17 -33.34
N ILE A 652 10.05 -0.10 -32.75
CA ILE A 652 9.25 -1.31 -32.94
C ILE A 652 7.75 -0.98 -32.87
#